data_08d5890082e7198555172fa6d65be2d4
#
_entry.id   08d5890082e7198555172fa6d65be2d4
#
_cell.length_a   1.000
_cell.length_b   1.000
_cell.length_c   1.000
_cell.angle_alpha   90.00
_cell.angle_beta   90.00
_cell.angle_gamma   90.00
#
_symmetry.space_group_name_H-M   'P 1'
#
loop_
_entity.id
_entity.type
_entity.pdbx_description
1 polymer ?
#
loop_
_entity_poly.entity_id
_entity_poly.type
_entity_poly.pdbx_seq_one_letter_code
_entity_poly.pdbx_strand_id
1 'polypeptide(L)'
;MELVNFCTDRWTDEVKRHSNGRHASIKLTLNDGTEKEFLGNSRIYDWCLSNTNFVGQLNSGLAALERWLSLLVGAGEDVAPLLERILQGTNSVAILGALVNIGKLKPDLFCGVLKPLAASQHLHRWDENLVESLPMHFNGMQLAPLGELIFGIARDWHFAPQHQANVTGVVVELISANDSFADFVRGATTAWKPPGDEKAAIEQRILSARLDSNNYSVTADASTSAEKREFKLPEELLADINAFQRSKAAAQTIVTFPDHCLRILGQPQQLKAEDAQKLASFLAIIDSETSLEDHFKVRARIAVASTLIAKAVDWLQRHEETGQIADGIVAEELAAIGDTAEALRSAGHDWRDDLSFLTYAVFQRWLKSPCTETDAAVVRLMTSGNRGAETLLFALAHLHRPQLGSRWTRLVDLGFLWAGLSILRPGFEKEARAWDGWLRRFRAWRLSDAPPTGDRPDAVDIADRVKRLERQRWRRAYDKPGWHGRIPPEDRHSNGLDWSFLECAFAWLTPSDTQNAPPVLTQVDLAEERRLLLPLWSFEVWLRHRSSESRDDDPGPTQIGYRLLDQLAKRVMREPLQSAQQMWEPVLVLGAPAHYAIGQFLQSWFAQAATADPSDFGARWRQMIEYALASPTWGDGNPWYYGQRILTEVLGCNAATWLDANPSFQTVLLGFKPLYEAWATNHRRRDDHNVTAVCSFLSSSTGKLLRLEGLRWIHAALVGNDPVYIRWRSSAFESQVHLLDVTLSEDLSALSGNPEARSTFLALVDILVAKQIPAALALQERARRLLRPDR
;
A
#
# COMPACT_ATOMS: atom_id res chain seq x y z
N MET A 1 26.96 19.76 3.42
CA MET A 1 26.79 20.59 4.62
C MET A 1 25.95 21.83 4.33
N GLU A 2 26.29 22.70 3.40
CA GLU A 2 25.53 23.90 3.07
C GLU A 2 24.07 23.63 2.72
N LEU A 3 23.77 22.63 1.90
CA LEU A 3 22.41 22.24 1.55
C LEU A 3 21.63 21.80 2.79
N VAL A 4 22.22 21.02 3.69
CA VAL A 4 21.57 20.57 4.93
C VAL A 4 21.28 21.75 5.85
N ASN A 5 22.25 22.66 6.02
CA ASN A 5 22.06 23.87 6.80
C ASN A 5 20.92 24.73 6.21
N PHE A 6 20.93 24.95 4.89
CA PHE A 6 19.88 25.71 4.21
C PHE A 6 18.48 25.08 4.41
N CYS A 7 18.34 23.77 4.24
CA CYS A 7 17.07 23.08 4.43
C CYS A 7 16.60 23.16 5.89
N THR A 8 17.53 23.06 6.85
CA THR A 8 17.22 23.19 8.28
C THR A 8 16.77 24.60 8.63
N ASP A 9 17.42 25.63 8.09
CA ASP A 9 17.03 27.04 8.26
C ASP A 9 15.60 27.26 7.73
N ARG A 10 15.31 26.79 6.54
CA ARG A 10 13.98 26.92 5.93
C ARG A 10 12.90 26.21 6.74
N TRP A 11 13.16 24.99 7.18
CA TRP A 11 12.24 24.26 8.04
C TRP A 11 11.99 25.00 9.35
N THR A 12 13.06 25.49 9.98
CA THR A 12 12.97 26.26 11.24
C THR A 12 12.14 27.53 11.06
N ASP A 13 12.31 28.24 9.94
CA ASP A 13 11.52 29.43 9.62
C ASP A 13 10.05 29.13 9.38
N GLU A 14 9.74 27.96 8.81
CA GLU A 14 8.37 27.51 8.59
C GLU A 14 7.70 27.13 9.92
N VAL A 15 8.40 26.37 10.76
CA VAL A 15 7.93 26.03 12.13
C VAL A 15 7.71 27.30 12.97
N LYS A 16 8.56 28.30 12.88
CA LYS A 16 8.36 29.60 13.56
C LYS A 16 7.06 30.28 13.15
N ARG A 17 6.71 30.22 11.86
CA ARG A 17 5.47 30.82 11.34
C ARG A 17 4.20 30.14 11.82
N HIS A 18 4.26 28.81 12.04
CA HIS A 18 3.09 28.00 12.39
C HIS A 18 2.95 27.68 13.88
N SER A 19 4.01 27.80 14.69
CA SER A 19 4.05 27.36 16.10
C SER A 19 4.27 28.51 17.13
N ASN A 20 3.74 29.69 16.88
CA ASN A 20 3.83 30.82 17.82
C ASN A 20 5.25 31.09 18.37
N GLY A 21 6.28 30.94 17.55
CA GLY A 21 7.65 31.34 17.88
C GLY A 21 8.46 30.36 18.73
N ARG A 22 7.97 29.14 18.98
CA ARG A 22 8.79 28.11 19.65
C ARG A 22 9.84 27.57 18.70
N HIS A 23 11.11 27.96 18.94
CA HIS A 23 12.25 27.41 18.24
C HIS A 23 12.58 25.99 18.68
N ALA A 24 12.78 25.09 17.75
CA ALA A 24 13.42 23.83 18.00
C ALA A 24 14.93 23.99 17.76
N SER A 25 15.72 24.09 18.80
CA SER A 25 17.17 24.13 18.74
C SER A 25 17.79 23.55 20.01
N ILE A 26 19.04 23.09 19.91
CA ILE A 26 19.85 22.70 21.06
C ILE A 26 21.14 23.52 21.11
N LYS A 27 21.65 23.75 22.30
CA LYS A 27 22.93 24.42 22.51
C LYS A 27 23.96 23.42 23.03
N LEU A 28 25.14 23.45 22.43
CA LEU A 28 26.27 22.64 22.84
C LEU A 28 27.47 23.52 23.12
N THR A 29 28.21 23.23 24.17
CA THR A 29 29.51 23.81 24.42
C THR A 29 30.57 22.98 23.69
N LEU A 30 31.21 23.57 22.67
CA LEU A 30 32.26 22.91 21.89
C LEU A 30 33.54 22.75 22.70
N ASN A 31 34.50 21.98 22.17
CA ASN A 31 35.78 21.69 22.86
C ASN A 31 36.65 22.94 23.09
N ASP A 32 36.47 24.00 22.31
CA ASP A 32 37.12 25.31 22.48
C ASP A 32 36.42 26.20 23.52
N GLY A 33 35.35 25.70 24.18
CA GLY A 33 34.57 26.45 25.15
C GLY A 33 33.48 27.33 24.55
N THR A 34 33.34 27.41 23.21
CA THR A 34 32.30 28.21 22.57
C THR A 34 30.94 27.54 22.70
N GLU A 35 29.92 28.33 23.08
CA GLU A 35 28.52 27.87 23.03
C GLU A 35 27.99 28.05 21.63
N LYS A 36 27.51 26.96 21.01
CA LYS A 36 26.95 26.96 19.66
C LYS A 36 25.54 26.41 19.65
N GLU A 37 24.65 27.09 18.91
CA GLU A 37 23.27 26.69 18.69
C GLU A 37 23.15 25.86 17.42
N PHE A 38 22.43 24.71 17.53
CA PHE A 38 22.10 23.83 16.42
C PHE A 38 20.60 23.78 16.26
N LEU A 39 20.14 24.05 15.05
CA LEU A 39 18.73 24.15 14.72
C LEU A 39 18.11 22.78 14.42
N GLY A 40 16.89 22.58 14.87
CA GLY A 40 16.11 21.36 14.64
C GLY A 40 15.70 20.64 15.93
N ASN A 41 14.92 19.58 15.76
CA ASN A 41 14.42 18.71 16.83
C ASN A 41 14.66 17.23 16.46
N SER A 42 14.02 16.28 17.17
CA SER A 42 14.13 14.86 16.87
C SER A 42 13.80 14.53 15.40
N ARG A 43 12.77 15.16 14.81
CA ARG A 43 12.40 14.92 13.39
C ARG A 43 13.47 15.33 12.40
N ILE A 44 14.22 16.40 12.70
CA ILE A 44 15.38 16.83 11.89
C ILE A 44 16.58 15.91 12.15
N TYR A 45 16.76 15.47 13.40
CA TYR A 45 17.79 14.50 13.77
C TYR A 45 17.62 13.19 12.98
N ASP A 46 16.40 12.72 12.86
CA ASP A 46 16.04 11.48 12.15
C ASP A 46 16.35 11.52 10.64
N TRP A 47 16.61 12.70 10.05
CA TRP A 47 16.95 12.81 8.62
C TRP A 47 18.20 12.01 8.23
N CYS A 48 19.10 11.71 9.17
CA CYS A 48 20.31 10.92 8.90
C CYS A 48 19.99 9.45 8.53
N LEU A 49 18.81 8.91 8.95
CA LEU A 49 18.43 7.50 8.71
C LEU A 49 17.03 7.34 8.08
N SER A 50 16.16 8.33 8.15
CA SER A 50 14.76 8.20 7.74
C SER A 50 14.56 8.38 6.24
N ASN A 51 14.01 7.37 5.56
CA ASN A 51 13.55 7.43 4.17
C ASN A 51 12.10 7.93 4.04
N THR A 52 11.44 8.29 5.14
CA THR A 52 9.98 8.55 5.15
C THR A 52 9.59 10.00 4.85
N ASN A 53 10.54 10.93 4.80
CA ASN A 53 10.24 12.35 4.64
C ASN A 53 10.79 12.92 3.35
N PHE A 54 9.97 13.61 2.64
CA PHE A 54 9.97 14.53 1.50
C PHE A 54 11.32 15.03 0.90
N VAL A 55 12.48 14.66 1.42
CA VAL A 55 13.78 15.22 1.03
C VAL A 55 14.78 14.12 0.66
N GLY A 56 14.40 13.25 -0.29
CA GLY A 56 15.25 12.11 -0.71
C GLY A 56 16.69 12.49 -1.09
N GLN A 57 16.91 13.67 -1.69
CA GLN A 57 18.25 14.16 -2.00
C GLN A 57 19.03 14.53 -0.73
N LEU A 58 18.38 15.09 0.28
CA LEU A 58 19.02 15.47 1.54
C LEU A 58 19.45 14.23 2.33
N ASN A 59 18.54 13.25 2.44
CA ASN A 59 18.85 11.98 3.11
C ASN A 59 19.99 11.23 2.40
N SER A 60 19.99 11.23 1.06
CA SER A 60 21.07 10.66 0.26
C SER A 60 22.41 11.39 0.51
N GLY A 61 22.37 12.71 0.65
CA GLY A 61 23.55 13.52 0.97
C GLY A 61 24.09 13.23 2.38
N LEU A 62 23.21 13.09 3.37
CA LEU A 62 23.61 12.72 4.74
C LEU A 62 24.16 11.30 4.81
N ALA A 63 23.53 10.33 4.15
CA ALA A 63 24.03 8.96 4.05
C ALA A 63 25.37 8.90 3.32
N ALA A 64 25.56 9.69 2.27
CA ALA A 64 26.85 9.77 1.56
C ALA A 64 27.94 10.38 2.44
N LEU A 65 27.64 11.43 3.23
CA LEU A 65 28.57 12.02 4.19
C LEU A 65 28.96 10.98 5.24
N GLU A 66 28.02 10.31 5.85
CA GLU A 66 28.26 9.29 6.85
C GLU A 66 29.07 8.13 6.26
N ARG A 67 28.70 7.64 5.09
CA ARG A 67 29.41 6.55 4.39
C ARG A 67 30.85 6.93 4.10
N TRP A 68 31.08 8.13 3.61
CA TRP A 68 32.44 8.63 3.35
C TRP A 68 33.28 8.69 4.62
N LEU A 69 32.73 9.25 5.71
CA LEU A 69 33.42 9.29 7.00
C LEU A 69 33.69 7.87 7.54
N SER A 70 32.74 6.95 7.40
CA SER A 70 32.89 5.54 7.79
C SER A 70 34.05 4.85 7.04
N LEU A 71 34.19 5.15 5.74
CA LEU A 71 35.30 4.62 4.93
C LEU A 71 36.67 5.16 5.40
N LEU A 72 36.76 6.44 5.75
CA LEU A 72 37.99 7.03 6.30
C LEU A 72 38.35 6.40 7.66
N VAL A 73 37.37 6.22 8.53
CA VAL A 73 37.55 5.52 9.81
C VAL A 73 38.00 4.08 9.60
N GLY A 74 37.40 3.35 8.65
CA GLY A 74 37.77 1.98 8.30
C GLY A 74 39.16 1.88 7.67
N ALA A 75 39.63 2.92 6.98
CA ALA A 75 41.01 3.02 6.45
C ALA A 75 42.04 3.40 7.52
N GLY A 76 41.62 3.68 8.76
CA GLY A 76 42.52 4.10 9.84
C GLY A 76 42.97 5.56 9.77
N GLU A 77 42.30 6.38 8.94
CA GLU A 77 42.62 7.80 8.81
C GLU A 77 42.26 8.59 10.09
N ASP A 78 43.07 9.64 10.37
CA ASP A 78 42.71 10.56 11.44
C ASP A 78 41.60 11.52 11.00
N VAL A 79 40.39 11.18 11.37
CA VAL A 79 39.16 11.96 11.01
C VAL A 79 38.90 13.12 11.98
N ALA A 80 39.56 13.22 13.12
CA ALA A 80 39.30 14.22 14.16
C ALA A 80 39.33 15.67 13.64
N PRO A 81 40.36 16.11 12.86
CA PRO A 81 40.37 17.49 12.32
C PRO A 81 39.20 17.77 11.35
N LEU A 82 38.76 16.74 10.63
CA LEU A 82 37.64 16.86 9.69
C LEU A 82 36.32 16.96 10.43
N LEU A 83 36.09 16.13 11.45
CA LEU A 83 34.90 16.15 12.28
C LEU A 83 34.78 17.47 13.04
N GLU A 84 35.87 18.00 13.54
CA GLU A 84 35.88 19.33 14.19
C GLU A 84 35.43 20.43 13.22
N ARG A 85 35.94 20.44 11.98
CA ARG A 85 35.54 21.41 10.95
C ARG A 85 34.07 21.26 10.59
N ILE A 86 33.55 20.04 10.50
CA ILE A 86 32.13 19.78 10.24
C ILE A 86 31.30 20.32 11.41
N LEU A 87 31.67 20.00 12.65
CA LEU A 87 30.97 20.44 13.85
C LEU A 87 30.96 21.97 13.99
N GLN A 88 32.06 22.62 13.67
CA GLN A 88 32.15 24.09 13.63
C GLN A 88 31.36 24.72 12.48
N GLY A 89 31.28 24.05 11.30
CA GLY A 89 30.65 24.58 10.09
C GLY A 89 29.14 24.33 9.99
N THR A 90 28.56 23.38 10.74
CA THR A 90 27.12 23.07 10.66
C THR A 90 26.31 23.79 11.73
N ASN A 91 25.04 24.13 11.37
CA ASN A 91 24.03 24.61 12.30
C ASN A 91 22.86 23.61 12.43
N SER A 92 22.95 22.41 11.83
CA SER A 92 21.85 21.44 11.74
C SER A 92 22.04 20.24 12.64
N VAL A 93 20.99 19.88 13.40
CA VAL A 93 20.97 18.64 14.21
C VAL A 93 21.00 17.37 13.35
N ALA A 94 20.60 17.42 12.07
CA ALA A 94 20.69 16.29 11.16
C ALA A 94 22.13 15.85 10.92
N ILE A 95 23.06 16.80 10.81
CA ILE A 95 24.50 16.50 10.70
C ILE A 95 25.03 15.96 12.03
N LEU A 96 24.55 16.45 13.18
CA LEU A 96 24.91 15.87 14.46
C LEU A 96 24.52 14.39 14.55
N GLY A 97 23.37 13.99 13.99
CA GLY A 97 22.98 12.57 13.89
C GLY A 97 23.99 11.73 13.12
N ALA A 98 24.44 12.20 11.95
CA ALA A 98 25.48 11.52 11.18
C ALA A 98 26.82 11.45 11.97
N LEU A 99 27.21 12.52 12.69
CA LEU A 99 28.41 12.52 13.52
C LEU A 99 28.28 11.57 14.72
N VAL A 100 27.12 11.45 15.34
CA VAL A 100 26.84 10.49 16.40
C VAL A 100 27.04 9.06 15.87
N ASN A 101 26.57 8.74 14.66
CA ASN A 101 26.79 7.43 14.05
C ASN A 101 28.28 7.14 13.82
N ILE A 102 29.07 8.13 13.41
CA ILE A 102 30.54 7.96 13.30
C ILE A 102 31.18 7.76 14.67
N GLY A 103 30.69 8.45 15.71
CA GLY A 103 31.16 8.20 17.09
C GLY A 103 30.80 6.81 17.60
N LYS A 104 29.62 6.27 17.26
CA LYS A 104 29.23 4.88 17.56
C LYS A 104 30.10 3.85 16.83
N LEU A 105 30.56 4.16 15.61
CA LEU A 105 31.48 3.33 14.84
C LEU A 105 32.91 3.35 15.43
N LYS A 106 33.38 4.51 15.94
CA LYS A 106 34.68 4.71 16.56
C LYS A 106 34.52 5.43 17.90
N PRO A 107 34.24 4.69 19.00
CA PRO A 107 33.84 5.26 20.30
C PRO A 107 34.86 6.26 20.87
N ASP A 108 36.15 6.08 20.66
CA ASP A 108 37.18 6.99 21.17
C ASP A 108 37.03 8.45 20.74
N LEU A 109 36.30 8.69 19.62
CA LEU A 109 35.98 10.03 19.15
C LEU A 109 35.13 10.82 20.17
N PHE A 110 34.29 10.13 20.97
CA PHE A 110 33.52 10.77 22.04
C PHE A 110 34.39 11.20 23.23
N CYS A 111 35.54 10.59 23.42
CA CYS A 111 36.50 11.10 24.41
C CYS A 111 37.30 12.31 23.90
N GLY A 112 37.24 12.57 22.56
CA GLY A 112 37.95 13.64 21.87
C GLY A 112 37.05 14.66 21.21
N VAL A 113 37.09 14.72 19.87
CA VAL A 113 36.45 15.76 19.07
C VAL A 113 34.89 15.77 19.20
N LEU A 114 34.27 14.62 19.40
CA LEU A 114 32.80 14.48 19.54
C LEU A 114 32.34 14.52 21.02
N LYS A 115 33.23 14.87 21.94
CA LYS A 115 32.94 14.99 23.38
C LYS A 115 31.69 15.85 23.70
N PRO A 116 31.42 16.99 22.97
CA PRO A 116 30.22 17.79 23.20
C PRO A 116 28.93 17.01 22.89
N LEU A 117 28.94 16.06 21.95
CA LEU A 117 27.76 15.28 21.59
C LEU A 117 27.40 14.26 22.67
N ALA A 118 28.40 13.63 23.29
CA ALA A 118 28.23 12.71 24.40
C ALA A 118 27.65 13.36 25.67
N ALA A 119 27.74 14.69 25.78
CA ALA A 119 27.21 15.46 26.92
C ALA A 119 25.77 15.94 26.72
N SER A 120 25.19 15.74 25.53
CA SER A 120 23.89 16.31 25.18
C SER A 120 22.72 15.42 25.56
N GLN A 121 21.90 15.85 26.52
CA GLN A 121 20.66 15.18 26.90
C GLN A 121 19.74 14.89 25.69
N HIS A 122 19.59 15.87 24.79
CA HIS A 122 18.70 15.75 23.64
C HIS A 122 19.18 14.65 22.67
N LEU A 123 20.50 14.57 22.40
CA LEU A 123 21.03 13.59 21.48
C LEU A 123 20.90 12.16 22.02
N HIS A 124 21.08 11.94 23.32
CA HIS A 124 20.83 10.64 23.95
C HIS A 124 19.39 10.18 23.74
N ARG A 125 18.41 11.06 24.05
CA ARG A 125 16.97 10.73 23.88
C ARG A 125 16.57 10.53 22.42
N TRP A 126 17.05 11.39 21.54
CA TRP A 126 16.71 11.30 20.12
C TRP A 126 17.31 10.06 19.47
N ASP A 127 18.55 9.73 19.79
CA ASP A 127 19.22 8.54 19.27
C ASP A 127 18.59 7.24 19.80
N GLU A 128 18.21 7.20 21.08
CA GLU A 128 17.51 6.06 21.67
C GLU A 128 16.15 5.83 20.96
N ASN A 129 15.35 6.87 20.76
CA ASN A 129 14.10 6.80 20.02
C ASN A 129 14.30 6.39 18.57
N LEU A 130 15.34 6.90 17.90
CA LEU A 130 15.65 6.56 16.51
C LEU A 130 16.03 5.07 16.38
N VAL A 131 16.85 4.54 17.28
CA VAL A 131 17.26 3.13 17.30
C VAL A 131 16.04 2.22 17.57
N GLU A 132 15.17 2.57 18.51
CA GLU A 132 13.94 1.82 18.80
C GLU A 132 12.99 1.79 17.63
N SER A 133 12.90 2.89 16.87
CA SER A 133 12.03 3.01 15.70
C SER A 133 12.68 2.55 14.38
N LEU A 134 13.95 2.18 14.40
CA LEU A 134 14.74 1.81 13.21
C LEU A 134 14.06 0.81 12.28
N PRO A 135 13.43 -0.30 12.77
CA PRO A 135 12.72 -1.23 11.88
C PRO A 135 11.55 -0.61 11.13
N MET A 136 10.89 0.40 11.71
CA MET A 136 9.74 1.08 11.09
C MET A 136 10.18 2.08 10.01
N HIS A 137 11.41 2.56 10.05
CA HIS A 137 11.95 3.51 9.06
C HIS A 137 12.46 2.84 7.79
N PHE A 138 12.60 1.51 7.77
CA PHE A 138 13.03 0.79 6.57
C PHE A 138 11.85 0.51 5.64
N ASN A 139 11.72 1.31 4.58
CA ASN A 139 10.67 1.12 3.57
C ASN A 139 11.12 0.15 2.46
N GLY A 140 11.18 -1.13 2.79
CA GLY A 140 11.59 -2.18 1.84
C GLY A 140 10.67 -2.30 0.61
N MET A 141 9.38 -1.93 0.72
CA MET A 141 8.43 -2.02 -0.39
C MET A 141 8.74 -1.03 -1.52
N GLN A 142 9.32 0.13 -1.22
CA GLN A 142 9.73 1.09 -2.26
C GLN A 142 11.03 0.68 -2.96
N LEU A 143 11.88 -0.11 -2.30
CA LEU A 143 13.18 -0.53 -2.81
C LEU A 143 13.12 -1.85 -3.56
N ALA A 144 12.17 -2.73 -3.24
CA ALA A 144 12.02 -4.04 -3.87
C ALA A 144 11.90 -4.00 -5.40
N PRO A 145 11.17 -3.03 -6.02
CA PRO A 145 11.12 -2.91 -7.48
C PRO A 145 12.45 -2.56 -8.15
N LEU A 146 13.43 -2.06 -7.39
CA LEU A 146 14.76 -1.68 -7.90
C LEU A 146 15.72 -2.87 -8.03
N GLY A 147 15.29 -4.06 -7.62
CA GLY A 147 16.04 -5.30 -7.70
C GLY A 147 16.76 -5.69 -6.42
N GLU A 148 17.05 -6.99 -6.31
CA GLU A 148 17.58 -7.64 -5.10
C GLU A 148 18.92 -7.05 -4.62
N LEU A 149 19.79 -6.68 -5.56
CA LEU A 149 21.09 -6.09 -5.23
C LEU A 149 20.94 -4.74 -4.50
N ILE A 150 20.09 -3.84 -5.04
CA ILE A 150 19.86 -2.50 -4.47
C ILE A 150 19.16 -2.62 -3.12
N PHE A 151 18.15 -3.50 -3.05
CA PHE A 151 17.47 -3.81 -1.80
C PHE A 151 18.44 -4.32 -0.73
N GLY A 152 19.33 -5.26 -1.07
CA GLY A 152 20.33 -5.80 -0.16
C GLY A 152 21.29 -4.71 0.36
N ILE A 153 21.84 -3.89 -0.52
CA ILE A 153 22.74 -2.78 -0.15
C ILE A 153 22.04 -1.79 0.79
N ALA A 154 20.80 -1.40 0.47
CA ALA A 154 20.04 -0.45 1.28
C ALA A 154 19.70 -1.02 2.66
N ARG A 155 19.30 -2.30 2.74
CA ARG A 155 19.01 -3.00 3.99
C ARG A 155 20.28 -3.09 4.86
N ASP A 156 21.38 -3.53 4.30
CA ASP A 156 22.65 -3.73 5.03
C ASP A 156 23.21 -2.40 5.53
N TRP A 157 23.00 -1.31 4.77
CA TRP A 157 23.30 0.04 5.24
C TRP A 157 22.39 0.49 6.36
N HIS A 158 21.07 0.33 6.20
CA HIS A 158 20.08 0.76 7.19
C HIS A 158 20.27 0.06 8.54
N PHE A 159 20.60 -1.23 8.53
CA PHE A 159 20.87 -2.04 9.72
C PHE A 159 22.36 -2.20 10.03
N ALA A 160 23.18 -1.25 9.61
CA ALA A 160 24.62 -1.27 9.96
C ALA A 160 24.81 -1.17 11.49
N PRO A 161 25.88 -1.75 12.07
CA PRO A 161 26.07 -1.83 13.52
C PRO A 161 25.94 -0.48 14.23
N GLN A 162 26.48 0.60 13.64
CA GLN A 162 26.40 1.95 14.21
C GLN A 162 24.97 2.50 14.25
N HIS A 163 24.08 2.01 13.42
CA HIS A 163 22.66 2.41 13.44
C HIS A 163 21.85 1.62 14.48
N GLN A 164 22.27 0.39 14.80
CA GLN A 164 21.64 -0.45 15.80
C GLN A 164 22.10 -0.15 17.24
N ALA A 165 23.30 0.36 17.40
CA ALA A 165 23.81 0.82 18.68
C ALA A 165 23.18 2.17 19.05
N ASN A 166 22.82 2.39 20.33
CA ASN A 166 22.45 3.70 20.82
C ASN A 166 23.65 4.42 21.49
N VAL A 167 23.66 5.74 21.38
CA VAL A 167 24.79 6.55 21.91
C VAL A 167 24.93 6.41 23.41
N THR A 168 23.83 6.22 24.15
CA THR A 168 23.85 6.05 25.63
C THR A 168 24.65 4.80 25.99
N GLY A 169 24.43 3.66 25.32
CA GLY A 169 25.20 2.43 25.55
C GLY A 169 26.66 2.61 25.28
N VAL A 170 27.03 3.25 24.17
CA VAL A 170 28.45 3.53 23.82
C VAL A 170 29.11 4.44 24.86
N VAL A 171 28.42 5.50 25.30
CA VAL A 171 28.95 6.41 26.33
C VAL A 171 29.07 5.71 27.68
N VAL A 172 28.17 4.80 28.04
CA VAL A 172 28.26 3.96 29.25
C VAL A 172 29.49 3.09 29.24
N GLU A 173 29.85 2.47 28.12
CA GLU A 173 31.09 1.71 27.97
C GLU A 173 32.33 2.60 28.17
N LEU A 174 32.31 3.80 27.58
CA LEU A 174 33.45 4.74 27.68
C LEU A 174 33.63 5.31 29.09
N ILE A 175 32.55 5.72 29.81
CA ILE A 175 32.67 6.19 31.19
C ILE A 175 33.17 5.11 32.15
N SER A 176 32.94 3.88 31.76
CA SER A 176 33.40 2.73 32.53
C SER A 176 34.87 2.40 32.31
N ALA A 177 35.45 2.85 31.21
CA ALA A 177 36.86 2.61 30.84
C ALA A 177 37.77 3.82 31.04
N ASN A 178 37.21 5.04 31.22
CA ASN A 178 37.97 6.29 31.26
C ASN A 178 37.39 7.25 32.32
N ASP A 179 38.04 7.32 33.47
CA ASP A 179 37.66 8.14 34.63
C ASP A 179 37.55 9.64 34.28
N SER A 180 38.47 10.18 33.49
CA SER A 180 38.43 11.60 33.09
C SER A 180 37.25 11.90 32.20
N PHE A 181 36.83 10.96 31.36
CA PHE A 181 35.62 11.11 30.55
C PHE A 181 34.35 10.93 31.40
N ALA A 182 34.35 10.02 32.36
CA ALA A 182 33.29 9.84 33.32
C ALA A 182 33.02 11.12 34.11
N ASP A 183 34.12 11.77 34.63
CA ASP A 183 33.99 13.05 35.34
C ASP A 183 33.41 14.16 34.47
N PHE A 184 33.81 14.22 33.20
CA PHE A 184 33.24 15.17 32.26
C PHE A 184 31.76 14.93 32.02
N VAL A 185 31.36 13.69 31.75
CA VAL A 185 29.91 13.36 31.52
C VAL A 185 29.08 13.63 32.75
N ARG A 186 29.59 13.27 33.93
CA ARG A 186 28.92 13.57 35.22
C ARG A 186 28.77 15.08 35.44
N GLY A 187 29.79 15.88 35.18
CA GLY A 187 29.70 17.35 35.23
C GLY A 187 28.65 17.90 34.25
N ALA A 188 28.59 17.40 33.05
CA ALA A 188 27.60 17.79 32.05
C ALA A 188 26.18 17.39 32.42
N THR A 189 25.95 16.16 32.91
CA THR A 189 24.61 15.69 33.33
C THR A 189 24.07 16.47 34.53
N THR A 190 24.95 16.88 35.44
CA THR A 190 24.59 17.73 36.60
C THR A 190 24.17 19.14 36.18
N ALA A 191 24.68 19.64 35.08
CA ALA A 191 24.32 20.96 34.53
C ALA A 191 23.02 20.95 33.68
N TRP A 192 22.41 19.79 33.44
CA TRP A 192 21.14 19.75 32.72
C TRP A 192 20.01 20.42 33.46
N LYS A 193 19.27 21.27 32.75
CA LYS A 193 18.11 21.95 33.32
C LYS A 193 16.94 20.96 33.47
N PRO A 194 16.32 20.87 34.64
CA PRO A 194 15.16 20.00 34.81
C PRO A 194 14.01 20.47 33.92
N PRO A 195 13.31 19.59 33.19
CA PRO A 195 12.11 19.93 32.46
C PRO A 195 10.96 20.30 33.44
N GLY A 196 10.01 21.08 32.93
CA GLY A 196 8.85 21.49 33.74
C GLY A 196 7.80 20.41 33.95
N ASP A 197 7.87 19.32 33.16
CA ASP A 197 6.99 18.16 33.25
C ASP A 197 7.62 17.08 34.14
N GLU A 198 6.82 16.55 35.11
CA GLU A 198 7.25 15.57 36.11
C GLU A 198 7.78 14.28 35.48
N LYS A 199 7.09 13.75 34.42
CA LYS A 199 7.52 12.55 33.69
C LYS A 199 8.87 12.78 33.02
N ALA A 200 9.01 13.89 32.29
CA ALA A 200 10.25 14.24 31.63
C ALA A 200 11.40 14.47 32.60
N ALA A 201 11.12 14.98 33.82
CA ALA A 201 12.10 15.15 34.88
C ALA A 201 12.58 13.80 35.43
N ILE A 202 11.68 12.83 35.64
CA ILE A 202 12.04 11.46 36.04
C ILE A 202 12.89 10.79 34.94
N GLU A 203 12.48 10.86 33.69
CA GLU A 203 13.23 10.32 32.56
C GLU A 203 14.64 10.92 32.45
N GLN A 204 14.78 12.23 32.69
CA GLN A 204 16.08 12.89 32.71
C GLN A 204 16.97 12.35 33.86
N ARG A 205 16.40 12.15 35.02
CA ARG A 205 17.14 11.62 36.19
C ARG A 205 17.56 10.17 35.98
N ILE A 206 16.71 9.35 35.30
CA ILE A 206 17.08 7.97 34.88
C ILE A 206 18.25 8.01 33.91
N LEU A 207 18.21 8.86 32.89
CA LEU A 207 19.29 9.01 31.93
C LEU A 207 20.58 9.48 32.61
N SER A 208 20.50 10.48 33.46
CA SER A 208 21.64 10.96 34.25
C SER A 208 22.23 9.86 35.16
N ALA A 209 21.39 9.04 35.79
CA ALA A 209 21.83 7.91 36.59
C ALA A 209 22.50 6.82 35.74
N ARG A 210 22.01 6.55 34.51
CA ARG A 210 22.65 5.62 33.57
C ARG A 210 24.03 6.11 33.10
N LEU A 211 24.22 7.41 33.01
CA LEU A 211 25.49 8.04 32.59
C LEU A 211 26.45 8.30 33.75
N ASP A 212 26.18 7.80 34.95
CA ASP A 212 27.08 7.84 36.09
C ASP A 212 27.67 6.45 36.37
N SER A 213 29.00 6.31 36.18
CA SER A 213 29.75 5.05 36.42
C SER A 213 29.59 4.49 37.83
N ASN A 214 29.27 5.33 38.83
CA ASN A 214 29.03 4.91 40.21
C ASN A 214 27.78 4.06 40.39
N ASN A 215 26.87 4.09 39.45
CA ASN A 215 25.62 3.31 39.49
C ASN A 215 25.75 1.92 38.87
N TYR A 216 26.98 1.47 38.56
CA TYR A 216 27.24 0.15 38.03
C TYR A 216 27.99 -0.72 39.03
N SER A 217 27.47 -1.95 39.24
CA SER A 217 28.21 -2.97 39.96
C SER A 217 28.88 -3.91 38.97
N VAL A 218 30.16 -4.23 39.24
CA VAL A 218 30.94 -5.19 38.45
C VAL A 218 30.80 -6.56 39.10
N THR A 219 30.26 -7.54 38.38
CA THR A 219 30.20 -8.93 38.81
C THR A 219 30.97 -9.79 37.81
N ALA A 220 31.81 -10.73 38.30
CA ALA A 220 32.45 -11.68 37.40
C ALA A 220 31.41 -12.69 36.89
N ASP A 221 31.29 -12.85 35.57
CA ASP A 221 30.49 -13.92 35.01
C ASP A 221 31.22 -15.26 35.21
N ALA A 222 30.64 -16.12 36.02
CA ALA A 222 31.21 -17.43 36.35
C ALA A 222 31.34 -18.35 35.12
N SER A 223 30.64 -18.08 34.02
CA SER A 223 30.63 -18.90 32.80
C SER A 223 31.67 -18.46 31.74
N THR A 224 31.99 -17.16 31.69
CA THR A 224 32.78 -16.57 30.60
C THR A 224 34.07 -15.88 31.04
N SER A 225 34.32 -15.77 32.33
CA SER A 225 35.41 -14.94 32.93
C SER A 225 35.36 -13.47 32.51
N ALA A 226 34.24 -13.02 31.89
CA ALA A 226 34.02 -11.64 31.50
C ALA A 226 33.42 -10.85 32.68
N GLU A 227 33.85 -9.60 32.81
CA GLU A 227 33.20 -8.66 33.74
C GLU A 227 31.82 -8.32 33.25
N LYS A 228 30.76 -8.71 33.98
CA LYS A 228 29.41 -8.27 33.74
C LYS A 228 29.14 -7.03 34.58
N ARG A 229 28.76 -5.95 33.92
CA ARG A 229 28.35 -4.70 34.56
C ARG A 229 26.83 -4.64 34.64
N GLU A 230 26.30 -4.43 35.82
CA GLU A 230 24.86 -4.36 36.06
C GLU A 230 24.50 -2.95 36.57
N PHE A 231 23.62 -2.27 35.84
CA PHE A 231 23.12 -0.97 36.25
C PHE A 231 22.20 -1.12 37.46
N LYS A 232 22.49 -0.32 38.52
CA LYS A 232 21.65 -0.23 39.70
C LYS A 232 21.00 1.16 39.76
N LEU A 233 19.69 1.19 39.66
CA LEU A 233 18.94 2.44 39.83
C LEU A 233 19.11 2.93 41.29
N PRO A 234 19.44 4.21 41.52
CA PRO A 234 19.50 4.79 42.89
C PRO A 234 18.17 4.58 43.60
N GLU A 235 18.24 4.19 44.88
CA GLU A 235 17.05 3.87 45.70
C GLU A 235 16.05 5.05 45.80
N GLU A 236 16.55 6.27 45.93
CA GLU A 236 15.74 7.48 45.95
C GLU A 236 14.96 7.65 44.63
N LEU A 237 15.63 7.43 43.48
CA LEU A 237 15.00 7.54 42.18
C LEU A 237 13.98 6.42 41.96
N LEU A 238 14.28 5.20 42.42
CA LEU A 238 13.33 4.09 42.41
C LEU A 238 12.08 4.39 43.22
N ALA A 239 12.25 5.01 44.39
CA ALA A 239 11.14 5.45 45.24
C ALA A 239 10.25 6.47 44.53
N ASP A 240 10.85 7.47 43.86
CA ASP A 240 10.12 8.48 43.07
C ASP A 240 9.40 7.88 41.88
N ILE A 241 10.02 6.98 41.16
CA ILE A 241 9.39 6.24 40.04
C ILE A 241 8.17 5.47 40.53
N ASN A 242 8.35 4.72 41.67
CA ASN A 242 7.26 3.93 42.25
C ASN A 242 6.13 4.83 42.79
N ALA A 243 6.44 6.00 43.34
CA ALA A 243 5.45 6.99 43.77
C ALA A 243 4.67 7.55 42.59
N PHE A 244 5.37 7.95 41.52
CA PHE A 244 4.77 8.43 40.27
C PHE A 244 3.91 7.34 39.61
N GLN A 245 4.42 6.11 39.49
CA GLN A 245 3.65 4.99 38.93
C GLN A 245 2.39 4.69 39.76
N ARG A 246 2.48 4.72 41.10
CA ARG A 246 1.31 4.53 41.97
C ARG A 246 0.30 5.65 41.82
N SER A 247 0.76 6.90 41.69
CA SER A 247 -0.16 8.05 41.51
C SER A 247 -0.89 8.02 40.16
N LYS A 248 -0.30 7.32 39.16
CA LYS A 248 -0.86 7.18 37.80
C LYS A 248 -1.49 5.82 37.54
N ALA A 249 -1.39 4.86 38.48
CA ALA A 249 -1.81 3.47 38.22
C ALA A 249 -3.29 3.33 37.85
N ALA A 250 -4.18 4.04 38.54
CA ALA A 250 -5.61 4.04 38.23
C ALA A 250 -5.86 4.67 36.86
N ALA A 251 -5.30 5.86 36.61
CA ALA A 251 -5.40 6.53 35.31
C ALA A 251 -4.80 5.69 34.18
N GLN A 252 -3.61 5.11 34.41
CA GLN A 252 -2.97 4.23 33.40
C GLN A 252 -3.82 3.00 33.12
N THR A 253 -4.42 2.39 34.11
CA THR A 253 -5.32 1.27 33.94
C THR A 253 -6.50 1.66 33.05
N ILE A 254 -7.15 2.81 33.29
CA ILE A 254 -8.27 3.29 32.49
C ILE A 254 -7.84 3.53 31.04
N VAL A 255 -6.66 4.12 30.79
CA VAL A 255 -6.15 4.38 29.44
C VAL A 255 -5.87 3.09 28.65
N THR A 256 -5.36 2.05 29.30
CA THR A 256 -4.99 0.77 28.63
C THR A 256 -6.11 -0.25 28.60
N PHE A 257 -7.16 -0.06 29.38
CA PHE A 257 -8.26 -1.04 29.49
C PHE A 257 -9.05 -1.25 28.19
N PRO A 258 -9.26 -0.26 27.33
CA PRO A 258 -9.87 -0.46 26.02
C PRO A 258 -9.17 -1.54 25.18
N ASP A 259 -7.84 -1.62 25.21
CA ASP A 259 -7.09 -2.65 24.47
C ASP A 259 -7.34 -4.06 25.03
N HIS A 260 -7.60 -4.17 26.33
CA HIS A 260 -8.04 -5.42 26.96
C HIS A 260 -9.46 -5.80 26.50
N CYS A 261 -10.36 -4.82 26.43
CA CYS A 261 -11.72 -5.04 25.90
C CYS A 261 -11.70 -5.47 24.44
N LEU A 262 -10.86 -4.91 23.57
CA LEU A 262 -10.70 -5.34 22.17
C LEU A 262 -10.27 -6.81 22.08
N ARG A 263 -9.32 -7.23 22.92
CA ARG A 263 -8.91 -8.64 22.96
C ARG A 263 -10.05 -9.58 23.36
N ILE A 264 -10.88 -9.18 24.32
CA ILE A 264 -12.07 -9.95 24.71
C ILE A 264 -13.09 -9.99 23.57
N LEU A 265 -13.36 -8.87 22.93
CA LEU A 265 -14.32 -8.77 21.83
C LEU A 265 -13.91 -9.65 20.63
N GLY A 266 -12.61 -9.75 20.34
CA GLY A 266 -12.07 -10.60 19.27
C GLY A 266 -12.18 -12.12 19.56
N GLN A 267 -12.42 -12.54 20.81
CA GLN A 267 -12.56 -13.95 21.15
C GLN A 267 -13.98 -14.47 20.86
N PRO A 268 -14.16 -15.72 20.45
CA PRO A 268 -15.50 -16.27 20.18
C PRO A 268 -16.32 -16.56 21.47
N GLN A 269 -15.66 -16.72 22.62
CA GLN A 269 -16.28 -17.12 23.87
C GLN A 269 -17.08 -15.97 24.51
N GLN A 270 -18.14 -16.34 25.24
CA GLN A 270 -18.84 -15.43 26.14
C GLN A 270 -18.04 -15.25 27.44
N LEU A 271 -18.23 -14.11 28.11
CA LEU A 271 -17.63 -13.84 29.41
C LEU A 271 -18.23 -14.69 30.52
N LYS A 272 -17.39 -15.13 31.45
CA LYS A 272 -17.87 -15.72 32.72
C LYS A 272 -18.51 -14.64 33.58
N ALA A 273 -19.43 -15.05 34.44
CA ALA A 273 -20.16 -14.11 35.32
C ALA A 273 -19.22 -13.26 36.20
N GLU A 274 -18.13 -13.86 36.71
CA GLU A 274 -17.14 -13.16 37.53
C GLU A 274 -16.41 -12.05 36.71
N ASP A 275 -16.08 -12.30 35.44
CA ASP A 275 -15.39 -11.32 34.60
C ASP A 275 -16.35 -10.21 34.17
N ALA A 276 -17.62 -10.56 33.89
CA ALA A 276 -18.67 -9.58 33.62
C ALA A 276 -18.90 -8.65 34.83
N GLN A 277 -18.91 -9.22 36.06
CA GLN A 277 -19.03 -8.44 37.28
C GLN A 277 -17.84 -7.48 37.50
N LYS A 278 -16.60 -7.94 37.22
CA LYS A 278 -15.40 -7.07 37.27
C LYS A 278 -15.50 -5.94 36.27
N LEU A 279 -15.93 -6.19 35.04
CA LEU A 279 -16.14 -5.15 34.04
C LEU A 279 -17.19 -4.12 34.48
N ALA A 280 -18.32 -4.59 34.98
CA ALA A 280 -19.37 -3.71 35.48
C ALA A 280 -18.87 -2.81 36.65
N SER A 281 -18.12 -3.39 37.60
CA SER A 281 -17.51 -2.65 38.66
C SER A 281 -16.49 -1.59 38.20
N PHE A 282 -15.84 -1.85 37.07
CA PHE A 282 -14.86 -0.96 36.49
C PHE A 282 -15.49 0.34 35.94
N LEU A 283 -16.75 0.34 35.51
CA LEU A 283 -17.50 1.56 35.15
C LEU A 283 -17.52 2.59 36.29
N ALA A 284 -17.77 2.15 37.51
CA ALA A 284 -17.77 3.04 38.67
C ALA A 284 -16.37 3.61 38.98
N ILE A 285 -15.31 2.83 38.74
CA ILE A 285 -13.93 3.30 38.89
C ILE A 285 -13.62 4.40 37.84
N ILE A 286 -14.03 4.21 36.57
CA ILE A 286 -13.85 5.21 35.51
C ILE A 286 -14.54 6.53 35.90
N ASP A 287 -15.76 6.46 36.41
CA ASP A 287 -16.54 7.65 36.77
C ASP A 287 -15.96 8.39 37.98
N SER A 288 -15.31 7.67 38.90
CA SER A 288 -14.67 8.24 40.09
C SER A 288 -13.30 8.88 39.85
N GLU A 289 -12.63 8.55 38.73
CA GLU A 289 -11.29 9.07 38.42
C GLU A 289 -11.36 10.52 37.96
N THR A 290 -10.67 11.43 38.68
CA THR A 290 -10.71 12.86 38.40
C THR A 290 -9.47 13.41 37.70
N SER A 291 -8.39 12.64 37.67
CA SER A 291 -7.10 13.07 37.10
C SER A 291 -6.98 12.89 35.58
N LEU A 292 -7.91 12.18 34.96
CA LEU A 292 -7.91 11.90 33.53
C LEU A 292 -8.77 12.88 32.74
N GLU A 293 -8.32 13.22 31.53
CA GLU A 293 -9.10 13.97 30.58
C GLU A 293 -10.35 13.16 30.15
N ASP A 294 -11.46 13.86 29.93
CA ASP A 294 -12.77 13.25 29.69
C ASP A 294 -12.77 12.27 28.50
N HIS A 295 -11.98 12.55 27.46
CA HIS A 295 -11.94 11.66 26.29
C HIS A 295 -11.42 10.24 26.60
N PHE A 296 -10.46 10.07 27.52
CA PHE A 296 -10.01 8.73 27.95
C PHE A 296 -11.09 7.99 28.72
N LYS A 297 -11.82 8.71 29.58
CA LYS A 297 -12.94 8.14 30.34
C LYS A 297 -14.06 7.69 29.41
N VAL A 298 -14.45 8.52 28.44
CA VAL A 298 -15.48 8.22 27.47
C VAL A 298 -15.09 6.95 26.68
N ARG A 299 -13.85 6.89 26.18
CA ARG A 299 -13.34 5.71 25.48
C ARG A 299 -13.41 4.44 26.33
N ALA A 300 -12.97 4.49 27.59
CA ALA A 300 -13.01 3.35 28.50
C ALA A 300 -14.45 2.93 28.82
N ARG A 301 -15.37 3.87 29.06
CA ARG A 301 -16.81 3.58 29.29
C ARG A 301 -17.44 2.87 28.10
N ILE A 302 -17.20 3.37 26.89
CA ILE A 302 -17.70 2.76 25.64
C ILE A 302 -17.13 1.34 25.49
N ALA A 303 -15.84 1.15 25.72
CA ALA A 303 -15.19 -0.14 25.60
C ALA A 303 -15.80 -1.18 26.56
N VAL A 304 -15.99 -0.80 27.81
CA VAL A 304 -16.59 -1.68 28.84
C VAL A 304 -18.06 -1.97 28.53
N ALA A 305 -18.87 -0.94 28.29
CA ALA A 305 -20.29 -1.12 27.98
C ALA A 305 -20.52 -2.00 26.74
N SER A 306 -19.76 -1.73 25.67
CA SER A 306 -19.81 -2.53 24.45
C SER A 306 -19.39 -3.97 24.67
N THR A 307 -18.37 -4.22 25.49
CA THR A 307 -17.90 -5.56 25.81
C THR A 307 -18.94 -6.34 26.61
N LEU A 308 -19.58 -5.72 27.59
CA LEU A 308 -20.66 -6.30 28.35
C LEU A 308 -21.85 -6.68 27.44
N ILE A 309 -22.29 -5.78 26.57
CA ILE A 309 -23.39 -6.03 25.62
C ILE A 309 -23.04 -7.15 24.64
N ALA A 310 -21.81 -7.19 24.13
CA ALA A 310 -21.41 -8.18 23.15
C ALA A 310 -21.12 -9.57 23.73
N LYS A 311 -20.55 -9.62 24.96
CA LYS A 311 -19.97 -10.85 25.51
C LYS A 311 -20.57 -11.32 26.84
N ALA A 312 -21.47 -10.55 27.47
CA ALA A 312 -22.06 -10.90 28.76
C ALA A 312 -23.60 -10.86 28.73
N VAL A 313 -24.20 -11.29 27.63
CA VAL A 313 -25.65 -11.14 27.36
C VAL A 313 -26.50 -11.78 28.45
N ASP A 314 -26.24 -13.05 28.80
CA ASP A 314 -27.05 -13.77 29.81
C ASP A 314 -26.82 -13.23 31.22
N TRP A 315 -25.65 -12.61 31.46
CA TRP A 315 -25.36 -11.93 32.70
C TRP A 315 -26.14 -10.61 32.79
N LEU A 316 -26.14 -9.79 31.73
CA LEU A 316 -26.89 -8.52 31.66
C LEU A 316 -28.41 -8.73 31.83
N GLN A 317 -28.98 -9.82 31.28
CA GLN A 317 -30.40 -10.15 31.49
C GLN A 317 -30.78 -10.32 32.95
N ARG A 318 -29.81 -10.74 33.79
CA ARG A 318 -29.99 -10.92 35.24
C ARG A 318 -29.60 -9.66 36.06
N HIS A 319 -28.95 -8.69 35.40
CA HIS A 319 -28.45 -7.44 36.00
C HIS A 319 -28.99 -6.25 35.20
N GLU A 320 -30.33 -6.08 35.21
CA GLU A 320 -31.04 -5.12 34.34
C GLU A 320 -30.54 -3.68 34.50
N GLU A 321 -30.22 -3.23 35.72
CA GLU A 321 -29.69 -1.89 35.98
C GLU A 321 -28.36 -1.66 35.22
N THR A 322 -27.42 -2.62 35.30
CA THR A 322 -26.14 -2.53 34.55
C THR A 322 -26.39 -2.59 33.07
N GLY A 323 -27.36 -3.40 32.62
CA GLY A 323 -27.79 -3.45 31.24
C GLY A 323 -28.28 -2.10 30.72
N GLN A 324 -29.14 -1.43 31.47
CA GLN A 324 -29.65 -0.10 31.14
C GLN A 324 -28.56 0.97 31.08
N ILE A 325 -27.58 0.92 32.00
CA ILE A 325 -26.42 1.82 32.00
C ILE A 325 -25.59 1.58 30.71
N ALA A 326 -25.25 0.32 30.41
CA ALA A 326 -24.48 -0.01 29.23
C ALA A 326 -25.20 0.37 27.92
N ASP A 327 -26.53 0.16 27.90
CA ASP A 327 -27.40 0.54 26.79
C ASP A 327 -27.44 2.06 26.60
N GLY A 328 -27.52 2.82 27.70
CA GLY A 328 -27.51 4.27 27.70
C GLY A 328 -26.20 4.83 27.11
N ILE A 329 -25.04 4.31 27.55
CA ILE A 329 -23.73 4.70 27.03
C ILE A 329 -23.66 4.48 25.51
N VAL A 330 -24.03 3.28 25.04
CA VAL A 330 -23.98 2.96 23.61
C VAL A 330 -24.96 3.81 22.80
N ALA A 331 -26.16 4.09 23.33
CA ALA A 331 -27.16 4.93 22.66
C ALA A 331 -26.69 6.41 22.56
N GLU A 332 -26.10 6.95 23.63
CA GLU A 332 -25.54 8.30 23.66
C GLU A 332 -24.45 8.48 22.60
N GLU A 333 -23.51 7.55 22.52
CA GLU A 333 -22.41 7.61 21.58
C GLU A 333 -22.85 7.40 20.13
N LEU A 334 -23.83 6.51 19.89
CA LEU A 334 -24.45 6.40 18.58
C LEU A 334 -25.14 7.70 18.15
N ALA A 335 -25.79 8.39 19.09
CA ALA A 335 -26.41 9.68 18.81
C ALA A 335 -25.36 10.77 18.50
N ALA A 336 -24.18 10.69 19.12
CA ALA A 336 -23.07 11.61 18.88
C ALA A 336 -22.42 11.44 17.48
N ILE A 337 -22.67 10.36 16.76
CA ILE A 337 -22.26 10.22 15.35
C ILE A 337 -23.03 11.27 14.55
N GLY A 338 -22.36 12.34 14.14
CA GLY A 338 -22.98 13.51 13.53
C GLY A 338 -23.67 13.22 12.19
N ASP A 339 -24.67 14.04 11.87
CA ASP A 339 -25.50 13.94 10.66
C ASP A 339 -25.06 14.91 9.55
N THR A 340 -23.85 15.47 9.64
CA THR A 340 -23.34 16.46 8.69
C THR A 340 -22.02 15.98 8.03
N ALA A 341 -21.77 16.51 6.85
CA ALA A 341 -20.52 16.25 6.14
C ALA A 341 -19.28 16.70 6.93
N GLU A 342 -19.41 17.77 7.73
CA GLU A 342 -18.34 18.29 8.57
C GLU A 342 -18.04 17.34 9.74
N ALA A 343 -19.07 16.85 10.42
CA ALA A 343 -18.93 15.88 11.49
C ALA A 343 -18.28 14.58 11.01
N LEU A 344 -18.62 14.11 9.79
CA LEU A 344 -17.99 12.92 9.23
C LEU A 344 -16.53 13.15 8.77
N ARG A 345 -16.16 14.38 8.39
CA ARG A 345 -14.76 14.73 8.11
C ARG A 345 -13.91 14.70 9.36
N SER A 346 -14.42 15.30 10.45
CA SER A 346 -13.73 15.26 11.74
C SER A 346 -13.59 13.83 12.27
N ALA A 347 -14.62 13.00 12.14
CA ALA A 347 -14.56 11.60 12.54
C ALA A 347 -13.54 10.76 11.74
N GLY A 348 -13.30 11.11 10.47
CA GLY A 348 -12.30 10.45 9.63
C GLY A 348 -10.84 10.81 9.97
N HIS A 349 -10.61 11.93 10.64
CA HIS A 349 -9.29 12.35 11.11
C HIS A 349 -8.99 11.93 12.55
N ASP A 350 -10.03 11.76 13.36
CA ASP A 350 -9.88 11.23 14.71
C ASP A 350 -9.72 9.70 14.61
N TRP A 351 -8.63 9.18 15.15
CA TRP A 351 -8.42 7.75 15.38
C TRP A 351 -9.35 7.28 16.53
N ARG A 352 -10.66 7.38 16.27
CA ARG A 352 -11.69 6.96 17.24
C ARG A 352 -11.85 5.45 17.16
N ASP A 353 -10.99 4.72 17.86
CA ASP A 353 -11.18 3.28 18.09
C ASP A 353 -12.50 2.98 18.82
N ASP A 354 -13.08 4.00 19.45
CA ASP A 354 -14.34 3.94 20.20
C ASP A 354 -15.49 3.39 19.36
N LEU A 355 -15.56 3.79 18.07
CA LEU A 355 -16.59 3.30 17.16
C LEU A 355 -16.44 1.80 16.85
N SER A 356 -15.24 1.24 16.95
CA SER A 356 -15.03 -0.21 16.82
C SER A 356 -15.69 -0.96 17.98
N PHE A 357 -15.63 -0.46 19.21
CA PHE A 357 -16.34 -1.06 20.34
C PHE A 357 -17.86 -1.01 20.12
N LEU A 358 -18.39 0.15 19.73
CA LEU A 358 -19.82 0.29 19.42
C LEU A 358 -20.27 -0.68 18.32
N THR A 359 -19.42 -0.93 17.33
CA THR A 359 -19.71 -1.86 16.25
C THR A 359 -20.00 -3.26 16.77
N TYR A 360 -19.20 -3.79 17.72
CA TYR A 360 -19.45 -5.10 18.33
C TYR A 360 -20.78 -5.12 19.09
N ALA A 361 -21.08 -4.10 19.89
CA ALA A 361 -22.31 -4.06 20.67
C ALA A 361 -23.57 -3.97 19.77
N VAL A 362 -23.56 -3.05 18.81
CA VAL A 362 -24.66 -2.87 17.86
C VAL A 362 -24.85 -4.11 17.00
N PHE A 363 -23.77 -4.68 16.48
CA PHE A 363 -23.82 -5.88 15.67
C PHE A 363 -24.42 -7.06 16.44
N GLN A 364 -24.01 -7.27 17.68
CA GLN A 364 -24.52 -8.36 18.52
C GLN A 364 -26.02 -8.20 18.81
N ARG A 365 -26.49 -6.97 19.04
CA ARG A 365 -27.91 -6.69 19.19
C ARG A 365 -28.68 -6.94 17.90
N TRP A 366 -28.16 -6.45 16.79
CA TRP A 366 -28.76 -6.64 15.47
C TRP A 366 -28.88 -8.12 15.09
N LEU A 367 -27.86 -8.93 15.44
CA LEU A 367 -27.85 -10.36 15.18
C LEU A 367 -28.91 -11.11 16.02
N LYS A 368 -29.07 -10.75 17.32
CA LYS A 368 -29.98 -11.42 18.25
C LYS A 368 -31.43 -10.94 18.20
N SER A 369 -31.61 -9.64 18.05
CA SER A 369 -32.93 -9.00 18.11
C SER A 369 -33.07 -7.95 17.01
N PRO A 370 -33.14 -8.43 15.74
CA PRO A 370 -33.22 -7.51 14.61
C PRO A 370 -34.58 -6.77 14.63
N CYS A 371 -34.50 -5.44 14.75
CA CYS A 371 -35.66 -4.53 14.73
C CYS A 371 -35.29 -3.21 14.03
N THR A 372 -36.25 -2.31 13.88
CA THR A 372 -36.06 -1.04 13.19
C THR A 372 -34.96 -0.18 13.83
N GLU A 373 -34.86 -0.19 15.16
CA GLU A 373 -33.87 0.56 15.90
C GLU A 373 -32.45 0.00 15.68
N THR A 374 -32.28 -1.33 15.71
CA THR A 374 -31.00 -1.97 15.44
C THR A 374 -30.58 -1.84 13.99
N ASP A 375 -31.50 -1.90 13.02
CA ASP A 375 -31.24 -1.60 11.62
C ASP A 375 -30.73 -0.15 11.44
N ALA A 376 -31.36 0.81 12.14
CA ALA A 376 -30.93 2.21 12.10
C ALA A 376 -29.54 2.41 12.70
N ALA A 377 -29.22 1.73 13.80
CA ALA A 377 -27.91 1.79 14.43
C ALA A 377 -26.81 1.21 13.50
N VAL A 378 -27.08 0.09 12.82
CA VAL A 378 -26.17 -0.51 11.84
C VAL A 378 -25.92 0.46 10.68
N VAL A 379 -26.97 1.06 10.10
CA VAL A 379 -26.81 2.03 9.00
C VAL A 379 -26.03 3.27 9.47
N ARG A 380 -26.24 3.70 10.72
CA ARG A 380 -25.50 4.84 11.29
C ARG A 380 -24.01 4.55 11.45
N LEU A 381 -23.62 3.36 11.90
CA LEU A 381 -22.23 2.90 11.97
C LEU A 381 -21.62 2.75 10.58
N MET A 382 -22.35 2.15 9.63
CA MET A 382 -21.90 2.00 8.23
C MET A 382 -21.59 3.36 7.58
N THR A 383 -22.23 4.42 8.04
CA THR A 383 -22.08 5.78 7.52
C THR A 383 -21.39 6.72 8.50
N SER A 384 -20.60 6.18 9.43
CA SER A 384 -19.93 6.96 10.48
C SER A 384 -18.78 7.83 9.96
N GLY A 385 -18.21 7.46 8.83
CA GLY A 385 -16.96 8.03 8.32
C GLY A 385 -15.72 7.48 9.01
N ASN A 386 -15.87 6.55 9.96
CA ASN A 386 -14.76 5.87 10.63
C ASN A 386 -14.46 4.54 9.93
N ARG A 387 -13.33 4.49 9.22
CA ARG A 387 -12.93 3.33 8.42
C ARG A 387 -12.82 2.04 9.24
N GLY A 388 -12.32 2.10 10.47
CA GLY A 388 -12.16 0.93 11.34
C GLY A 388 -13.50 0.32 11.72
N ALA A 389 -14.46 1.14 12.16
CA ALA A 389 -15.80 0.71 12.53
C ALA A 389 -16.59 0.17 11.32
N GLU A 390 -16.52 0.85 10.19
CA GLU A 390 -17.19 0.43 8.96
C GLU A 390 -16.63 -0.91 8.45
N THR A 391 -15.31 -1.05 8.39
CA THR A 391 -14.63 -2.31 7.99
C THR A 391 -15.01 -3.46 8.93
N LEU A 392 -14.98 -3.22 10.24
CA LEU A 392 -15.36 -4.22 11.23
C LEU A 392 -16.82 -4.66 11.09
N LEU A 393 -17.72 -3.70 10.87
CA LEU A 393 -19.15 -3.99 10.67
C LEU A 393 -19.37 -4.93 9.48
N PHE A 394 -18.77 -4.63 8.34
CA PHE A 394 -18.89 -5.46 7.15
C PHE A 394 -18.24 -6.83 7.32
N ALA A 395 -17.09 -6.91 8.01
CA ALA A 395 -16.42 -8.17 8.32
C ALA A 395 -17.30 -9.07 9.22
N LEU A 396 -17.86 -8.51 10.30
CA LEU A 396 -18.76 -9.24 11.19
C LEU A 396 -20.03 -9.70 10.47
N ALA A 397 -20.63 -8.82 9.64
CA ALA A 397 -21.81 -9.17 8.88
C ALA A 397 -21.54 -10.28 7.87
N HIS A 398 -20.36 -10.31 7.24
CA HIS A 398 -19.95 -11.39 6.35
C HIS A 398 -19.80 -12.72 7.08
N LEU A 399 -19.17 -12.74 8.24
CA LEU A 399 -19.01 -13.94 9.06
C LEU A 399 -20.36 -14.55 9.48
N HIS A 400 -21.35 -13.69 9.72
CA HIS A 400 -22.69 -14.10 10.17
C HIS A 400 -23.77 -14.07 9.07
N ARG A 401 -23.36 -14.02 7.79
CA ARG A 401 -24.28 -13.94 6.64
C ARG A 401 -25.42 -14.95 6.63
N PRO A 402 -25.20 -16.25 7.02
CA PRO A 402 -26.30 -17.22 7.03
C PRO A 402 -27.40 -16.87 8.03
N GLN A 403 -27.04 -16.27 9.16
CA GLN A 403 -27.96 -15.84 10.21
C GLN A 403 -28.70 -14.55 9.84
N LEU A 404 -28.05 -13.66 9.09
CA LEU A 404 -28.62 -12.40 8.64
C LEU A 404 -29.58 -12.56 7.44
N GLY A 405 -29.38 -13.59 6.61
CA GLY A 405 -30.23 -13.86 5.45
C GLY A 405 -30.38 -12.63 4.50
N SER A 406 -31.61 -12.20 4.23
CA SER A 406 -31.87 -11.06 3.35
C SER A 406 -31.30 -9.74 3.85
N ARG A 407 -31.06 -9.58 5.17
CA ARG A 407 -30.43 -8.39 5.73
C ARG A 407 -28.97 -8.25 5.29
N TRP A 408 -28.25 -9.36 5.17
CA TRP A 408 -26.92 -9.39 4.57
C TRP A 408 -26.92 -8.80 3.16
N THR A 409 -27.81 -9.31 2.31
CA THR A 409 -27.91 -8.83 0.91
C THR A 409 -28.21 -7.32 0.85
N ARG A 410 -29.11 -6.83 1.69
CA ARG A 410 -29.44 -5.40 1.77
C ARG A 410 -28.29 -4.55 2.31
N LEU A 411 -27.57 -5.04 3.32
CA LEU A 411 -26.37 -4.34 3.83
C LEU A 411 -25.32 -4.17 2.73
N VAL A 412 -25.08 -5.21 1.93
CA VAL A 412 -24.16 -5.15 0.80
C VAL A 412 -24.62 -4.15 -0.25
N ASP A 413 -25.91 -4.15 -0.61
CA ASP A 413 -26.48 -3.21 -1.58
C ASP A 413 -26.35 -1.75 -1.08
N LEU A 414 -26.61 -1.54 0.22
CA LEU A 414 -26.42 -0.23 0.85
C LEU A 414 -24.94 0.16 0.92
N GLY A 415 -24.03 -0.79 1.14
CA GLY A 415 -22.58 -0.57 1.12
C GLY A 415 -22.09 -0.06 -0.23
N PHE A 416 -22.52 -0.66 -1.34
CA PHE A 416 -22.22 -0.16 -2.68
C PHE A 416 -22.79 1.24 -2.93
N LEU A 417 -24.04 1.47 -2.51
CA LEU A 417 -24.67 2.77 -2.62
C LEU A 417 -23.92 3.83 -1.79
N TRP A 418 -23.52 3.50 -0.57
CA TRP A 418 -22.75 4.39 0.29
C TRP A 418 -21.37 4.69 -0.30
N ALA A 419 -20.65 3.68 -0.78
CA ALA A 419 -19.36 3.87 -1.44
C ALA A 419 -19.47 4.82 -2.64
N GLY A 420 -20.53 4.73 -3.44
CA GLY A 420 -20.81 5.67 -4.52
C GLY A 420 -21.17 7.08 -4.04
N LEU A 421 -21.96 7.22 -2.98
CA LEU A 421 -22.38 8.52 -2.44
C LEU A 421 -21.25 9.23 -1.68
N SER A 422 -20.32 8.49 -1.06
CA SER A 422 -19.18 9.07 -0.34
C SER A 422 -18.26 9.90 -1.24
N ILE A 423 -18.25 9.61 -2.55
CA ILE A 423 -17.53 10.41 -3.55
C ILE A 423 -18.08 11.85 -3.65
N LEU A 424 -19.36 12.03 -3.33
CA LEU A 424 -20.02 13.33 -3.39
C LEU A 424 -19.78 14.19 -2.16
N ARG A 425 -18.89 13.78 -1.25
CA ARG A 425 -18.55 14.60 -0.06
C ARG A 425 -18.13 15.99 -0.52
N PRO A 426 -18.81 17.04 -0.09
CA PRO A 426 -18.60 18.38 -0.62
C PRO A 426 -17.26 18.95 -0.16
N GLY A 427 -16.53 19.57 -1.07
CA GLY A 427 -15.38 20.42 -0.75
C GLY A 427 -15.76 21.81 -0.25
N PHE A 428 -17.05 22.24 -0.35
CA PHE A 428 -17.50 23.61 -0.09
C PHE A 428 -18.81 23.66 0.69
N GLU A 429 -19.00 24.68 1.54
CA GLU A 429 -20.16 24.86 2.42
C GLU A 429 -21.53 24.83 1.73
N LYS A 430 -21.64 25.35 0.50
CA LYS A 430 -22.94 25.37 -0.22
C LYS A 430 -23.42 23.98 -0.65
N GLU A 431 -22.50 23.05 -0.90
CA GLU A 431 -22.82 21.67 -1.30
C GLU A 431 -23.06 20.79 -0.07
N ALA A 432 -22.51 21.17 1.10
CA ALA A 432 -22.69 20.46 2.36
C ALA A 432 -24.15 20.26 2.73
N ARG A 433 -24.97 21.31 2.60
CA ARG A 433 -26.42 21.24 2.93
C ARG A 433 -27.20 20.24 2.08
N ALA A 434 -26.89 20.14 0.80
CA ALA A 434 -27.54 19.18 -0.09
C ALA A 434 -27.08 17.75 0.26
N TRP A 435 -25.81 17.58 0.58
CA TRP A 435 -25.25 16.30 0.98
C TRP A 435 -25.77 15.86 2.35
N ASP A 436 -25.89 16.75 3.32
CA ASP A 436 -26.51 16.48 4.63
C ASP A 436 -27.97 16.01 4.48
N GLY A 437 -28.69 16.58 3.51
CA GLY A 437 -30.05 16.12 3.16
C GLY A 437 -30.05 14.71 2.56
N TRP A 438 -29.02 14.34 1.79
CA TRP A 438 -28.84 12.98 1.27
C TRP A 438 -28.46 12.00 2.37
N LEU A 439 -27.53 12.34 3.25
CA LEU A 439 -27.12 11.49 4.37
C LEU A 439 -28.31 11.19 5.29
N ARG A 440 -29.10 12.20 5.64
CA ARG A 440 -30.29 12.00 6.46
C ARG A 440 -31.31 11.06 5.79
N ARG A 441 -31.55 11.21 4.49
CA ARG A 441 -32.43 10.30 3.74
C ARG A 441 -31.86 8.90 3.67
N PHE A 442 -30.56 8.76 3.46
CA PHE A 442 -29.89 7.47 3.44
C PHE A 442 -30.00 6.76 4.80
N ARG A 443 -29.76 7.47 5.90
CA ARG A 443 -29.90 6.96 7.27
C ARG A 443 -31.34 6.68 7.68
N ALA A 444 -32.31 7.25 6.97
CA ALA A 444 -33.73 6.92 7.18
C ALA A 444 -34.12 5.57 6.55
N TRP A 445 -33.31 5.03 5.62
CA TRP A 445 -33.55 3.71 5.06
C TRP A 445 -33.32 2.63 6.12
N ARG A 446 -34.14 1.58 6.03
CA ARG A 446 -34.05 0.43 6.94
C ARG A 446 -33.56 -0.79 6.19
N LEU A 447 -32.77 -1.61 6.85
CA LEU A 447 -32.33 -2.90 6.29
C LEU A 447 -33.52 -3.87 6.09
N SER A 448 -34.64 -3.64 6.78
CA SER A 448 -35.89 -4.37 6.63
C SER A 448 -36.74 -3.91 5.42
N ASP A 449 -36.55 -2.67 4.94
CA ASP A 449 -37.32 -2.12 3.84
C ASP A 449 -36.72 -2.52 2.50
N ALA A 450 -37.55 -2.76 1.49
CA ALA A 450 -37.05 -2.84 0.12
C ALA A 450 -36.48 -1.46 -0.29
N PRO A 451 -35.38 -1.41 -1.08
CA PRO A 451 -34.92 -0.12 -1.60
C PRO A 451 -36.07 0.58 -2.32
N PRO A 452 -36.18 1.92 -2.18
CA PRO A 452 -37.36 2.71 -2.60
C PRO A 452 -37.74 2.62 -4.07
N THR A 453 -36.96 2.00 -4.91
CA THR A 453 -37.15 1.93 -6.36
C THR A 453 -37.30 0.53 -6.94
N GLY A 454 -37.40 -0.51 -6.13
CA GLY A 454 -37.53 -1.90 -6.63
C GLY A 454 -36.38 -2.43 -7.47
N ASP A 455 -35.55 -1.57 -8.00
CA ASP A 455 -34.34 -1.92 -8.74
C ASP A 455 -33.11 -1.80 -7.84
N ARG A 456 -32.25 -2.78 -7.91
CA ARG A 456 -30.90 -2.72 -7.31
C ARG A 456 -30.22 -1.46 -7.81
N PRO A 457 -29.64 -0.63 -6.92
CA PRO A 457 -28.81 0.46 -7.40
C PRO A 457 -27.66 -0.16 -8.20
N ASP A 458 -27.73 -0.02 -9.53
CA ASP A 458 -26.68 -0.46 -10.41
C ASP A 458 -25.44 0.42 -10.15
N ALA A 459 -24.30 -0.21 -9.95
CA ALA A 459 -23.04 0.50 -9.81
C ALA A 459 -22.74 1.41 -11.01
N VAL A 460 -23.22 1.04 -12.21
CA VAL A 460 -23.14 1.86 -13.42
C VAL A 460 -24.00 3.12 -13.28
N ASP A 461 -25.22 3.00 -12.77
CA ASP A 461 -26.11 4.14 -12.54
C ASP A 461 -25.57 5.11 -11.49
N ILE A 462 -24.94 4.58 -10.44
CA ILE A 462 -24.27 5.37 -9.42
C ILE A 462 -23.06 6.08 -10.03
N ALA A 463 -22.21 5.37 -10.78
CA ALA A 463 -21.05 5.93 -11.45
C ALA A 463 -21.44 7.04 -12.44
N ASP A 464 -22.48 6.84 -13.25
CA ASP A 464 -22.98 7.84 -14.20
C ASP A 464 -23.62 9.05 -13.52
N ARG A 465 -24.26 8.84 -12.38
CA ARG A 465 -24.81 9.94 -11.57
C ARG A 465 -23.69 10.75 -10.94
N VAL A 466 -22.65 10.11 -10.43
CA VAL A 466 -21.45 10.74 -9.90
C VAL A 466 -20.73 11.53 -10.99
N LYS A 467 -20.51 10.96 -12.18
CA LYS A 467 -19.93 11.66 -13.34
C LYS A 467 -20.72 12.91 -13.71
N ARG A 468 -22.05 12.83 -13.73
CA ARG A 468 -22.91 13.99 -14.02
C ARG A 468 -22.77 15.11 -12.98
N LEU A 469 -22.70 14.74 -11.70
CA LEU A 469 -22.56 15.70 -10.61
C LEU A 469 -21.14 16.31 -10.59
N GLU A 470 -20.12 15.53 -10.85
CA GLU A 470 -18.74 16.03 -11.00
C GLU A 470 -18.62 16.98 -12.20
N ARG A 471 -19.16 16.62 -13.37
CA ARG A 471 -19.15 17.54 -14.53
C ARG A 471 -19.88 18.85 -14.24
N GLN A 472 -20.97 18.84 -13.48
CA GLN A 472 -21.66 20.04 -13.04
C GLN A 472 -20.82 20.86 -12.06
N ARG A 473 -20.10 20.19 -11.15
CA ARG A 473 -19.17 20.80 -10.20
C ARG A 473 -18.01 21.47 -10.93
N TRP A 474 -17.39 20.77 -11.88
CA TRP A 474 -16.31 21.28 -12.73
C TRP A 474 -16.75 22.51 -13.54
N ARG A 475 -17.89 22.47 -14.21
CA ARG A 475 -18.42 23.63 -14.94
C ARG A 475 -18.59 24.84 -14.03
N ARG A 476 -19.11 24.64 -12.82
CA ARG A 476 -19.28 25.75 -11.85
C ARG A 476 -17.96 26.28 -11.30
N ALA A 477 -16.93 25.47 -11.21
CA ALA A 477 -15.60 25.88 -10.80
C ALA A 477 -14.86 26.65 -11.92
N TYR A 478 -15.04 26.23 -13.18
CA TYR A 478 -14.47 26.87 -14.37
C TYR A 478 -15.04 28.26 -14.62
N ASP A 479 -16.30 28.49 -14.27
CA ASP A 479 -16.97 29.77 -14.49
C ASP A 479 -16.58 30.87 -13.46
N LYS A 480 -15.66 30.60 -12.54
CA LYS A 480 -15.22 31.59 -11.53
C LYS A 480 -14.07 32.47 -12.08
N PRO A 481 -14.18 33.81 -12.00
CA PRO A 481 -13.10 34.71 -12.36
C PRO A 481 -11.83 34.45 -11.50
N GLY A 482 -10.68 34.31 -12.12
CA GLY A 482 -9.39 34.08 -11.43
C GLY A 482 -8.94 32.62 -11.38
N TRP A 483 -9.67 31.69 -11.97
CA TRP A 483 -9.25 30.31 -12.06
C TRP A 483 -8.23 30.12 -13.21
N HIS A 484 -7.00 29.72 -12.87
CA HIS A 484 -5.89 29.59 -13.83
C HIS A 484 -5.63 28.16 -14.32
N GLY A 485 -6.65 27.34 -14.45
CA GLY A 485 -6.53 26.01 -15.06
C GLY A 485 -5.81 24.95 -14.20
N ARG A 486 -5.47 25.27 -12.95
CA ARG A 486 -4.88 24.30 -12.00
C ARG A 486 -5.95 23.80 -11.06
N ILE A 487 -6.11 22.48 -11.00
CA ILE A 487 -6.93 21.82 -9.97
C ILE A 487 -6.35 22.21 -8.62
N PRO A 488 -7.14 22.76 -7.67
CA PRO A 488 -6.63 23.01 -6.33
C PRO A 488 -6.02 21.72 -5.74
N PRO A 489 -4.88 21.81 -5.04
CA PRO A 489 -4.23 20.64 -4.43
C PRO A 489 -5.17 19.82 -3.52
N GLU A 490 -6.09 20.50 -2.86
CA GLU A 490 -7.12 19.95 -1.99
C GLU A 490 -8.13 19.06 -2.76
N ASP A 491 -8.42 19.38 -4.01
CA ASP A 491 -9.32 18.58 -4.86
C ASP A 491 -8.64 17.35 -5.47
N ARG A 492 -7.30 17.30 -5.53
CA ARG A 492 -6.55 16.12 -5.97
C ARG A 492 -6.61 14.97 -4.96
N HIS A 493 -6.86 15.28 -3.70
CA HIS A 493 -6.87 14.34 -2.59
C HIS A 493 -8.24 14.13 -1.98
N SER A 494 -9.32 14.61 -2.60
CA SER A 494 -10.65 14.21 -2.19
C SER A 494 -10.86 12.72 -2.53
N ASN A 495 -10.21 11.87 -1.75
CA ASN A 495 -10.47 10.44 -1.68
C ASN A 495 -11.89 10.26 -1.14
N GLY A 496 -12.87 10.74 -1.91
CA GLY A 496 -14.26 10.71 -1.52
C GLY A 496 -14.88 9.32 -1.55
N LEU A 497 -14.12 8.30 -1.95
CA LEU A 497 -14.61 6.92 -1.94
C LEU A 497 -14.50 6.34 -0.54
N ASP A 498 -15.58 5.72 -0.10
CA ASP A 498 -15.51 4.86 1.07
C ASP A 498 -14.88 3.52 0.69
N TRP A 499 -13.58 3.41 0.96
CA TRP A 499 -12.81 2.20 0.71
C TRP A 499 -13.13 1.07 1.68
N SER A 500 -13.71 1.38 2.84
CA SER A 500 -13.94 0.39 3.88
C SER A 500 -14.80 -0.75 3.40
N PHE A 501 -15.93 -0.45 2.75
CA PHE A 501 -16.78 -1.46 2.16
C PHE A 501 -16.12 -2.17 0.99
N LEU A 502 -15.49 -1.43 0.07
CA LEU A 502 -14.87 -1.99 -1.13
C LEU A 502 -13.71 -2.94 -0.79
N GLU A 503 -12.88 -2.60 0.20
CA GLU A 503 -11.82 -3.47 0.70
C GLU A 503 -12.36 -4.75 1.33
N CYS A 504 -13.44 -4.64 2.13
CA CYS A 504 -14.09 -5.83 2.69
C CYS A 504 -14.71 -6.70 1.61
N ALA A 505 -15.46 -6.10 0.67
CA ALA A 505 -16.07 -6.82 -0.43
C ALA A 505 -15.01 -7.56 -1.26
N PHE A 506 -13.86 -6.93 -1.49
CA PHE A 506 -12.73 -7.55 -2.15
C PHE A 506 -12.12 -8.69 -1.32
N ALA A 507 -11.91 -8.50 -0.02
CA ALA A 507 -11.39 -9.53 0.87
C ALA A 507 -12.28 -10.78 0.92
N TRP A 508 -13.59 -10.62 0.74
CA TRP A 508 -14.53 -11.76 0.69
C TRP A 508 -14.33 -12.63 -0.56
N LEU A 509 -13.78 -12.06 -1.63
CA LEU A 509 -13.54 -12.76 -2.90
C LEU A 509 -12.17 -13.46 -2.93
N THR A 510 -11.24 -13.01 -2.11
CA THR A 510 -9.87 -13.56 -2.06
C THR A 510 -9.82 -14.67 -1.01
N PRO A 511 -9.59 -15.95 -1.38
CA PRO A 511 -9.27 -16.96 -0.38
C PRO A 511 -8.04 -16.48 0.40
N SER A 512 -8.13 -16.46 1.72
CA SER A 512 -6.92 -16.21 2.50
C SER A 512 -6.00 -17.41 2.36
N ASP A 513 -4.80 -17.21 1.82
CA ASP A 513 -3.72 -18.22 1.79
C ASP A 513 -3.20 -18.59 3.20
N THR A 514 -3.76 -18.00 4.23
CA THR A 514 -3.41 -18.31 5.61
C THR A 514 -4.08 -19.61 6.02
N GLN A 515 -3.30 -20.65 6.25
CA GLN A 515 -3.72 -21.97 6.75
C GLN A 515 -4.56 -21.91 8.05
N ASN A 516 -4.72 -20.73 8.65
CA ASN A 516 -5.46 -20.48 9.88
C ASN A 516 -6.76 -19.69 9.69
N ALA A 517 -7.20 -19.44 8.48
CA ALA A 517 -8.50 -18.79 8.26
C ALA A 517 -9.64 -19.77 8.57
N PRO A 518 -10.67 -19.36 9.30
CA PRO A 518 -11.80 -20.25 9.57
C PRO A 518 -12.42 -20.72 8.22
N PRO A 519 -12.76 -22.00 8.10
CA PRO A 519 -13.26 -22.61 6.83
C PRO A 519 -14.52 -21.95 6.26
N VAL A 520 -15.19 -21.10 7.04
CA VAL A 520 -16.36 -20.31 6.63
C VAL A 520 -16.01 -19.25 5.57
N LEU A 521 -14.75 -18.80 5.48
CA LEU A 521 -14.31 -17.80 4.50
C LEU A 521 -13.91 -18.39 3.13
N THR A 522 -13.87 -19.70 3.00
CA THR A 522 -13.36 -20.38 1.79
C THR A 522 -14.42 -20.73 0.75
N GLN A 523 -15.72 -20.61 1.05
CA GLN A 523 -16.80 -20.89 0.11
C GLN A 523 -17.72 -19.68 -0.05
N VAL A 524 -17.28 -18.71 -0.83
CA VAL A 524 -18.22 -17.75 -1.42
C VAL A 524 -19.03 -18.53 -2.46
N ASP A 525 -20.36 -18.55 -2.32
CA ASP A 525 -21.26 -19.07 -3.33
C ASP A 525 -20.97 -18.39 -4.67
N LEU A 526 -20.95 -19.17 -5.74
CA LEU A 526 -20.65 -18.66 -7.09
C LEU A 526 -21.56 -17.49 -7.51
N ALA A 527 -22.81 -17.50 -7.08
CA ALA A 527 -23.75 -16.40 -7.33
C ALA A 527 -23.39 -15.12 -6.56
N GLU A 528 -22.94 -15.29 -5.32
CA GLU A 528 -22.49 -14.17 -4.47
C GLU A 528 -21.19 -13.57 -4.97
N GLU A 529 -20.24 -14.38 -5.41
CA GLU A 529 -18.99 -13.92 -6.03
C GLU A 529 -19.28 -13.05 -7.26
N ARG A 530 -20.19 -13.49 -8.15
CA ARG A 530 -20.61 -12.72 -9.32
C ARG A 530 -21.28 -11.40 -8.92
N ARG A 531 -22.12 -11.44 -7.88
CA ARG A 531 -22.79 -10.26 -7.34
C ARG A 531 -21.84 -9.19 -6.81
N LEU A 532 -20.66 -9.60 -6.33
CA LEU A 532 -19.65 -8.68 -5.80
C LEU A 532 -18.66 -8.21 -6.87
N LEU A 533 -18.17 -9.12 -7.72
CA LEU A 533 -17.11 -8.84 -8.69
C LEU A 533 -17.49 -7.76 -9.71
N LEU A 534 -18.66 -7.87 -10.32
CA LEU A 534 -19.06 -6.94 -11.40
C LEU A 534 -19.27 -5.50 -10.90
N PRO A 535 -19.97 -5.25 -9.77
CA PRO A 535 -20.04 -3.91 -9.22
C PRO A 535 -18.67 -3.34 -8.80
N LEU A 536 -17.80 -4.15 -8.19
CA LEU A 536 -16.45 -3.71 -7.81
C LEU A 536 -15.63 -3.32 -9.05
N TRP A 537 -15.72 -4.10 -10.12
CA TRP A 537 -15.10 -3.76 -11.39
C TRP A 537 -15.66 -2.46 -11.99
N SER A 538 -16.97 -2.26 -11.92
CA SER A 538 -17.60 -1.00 -12.38
C SER A 538 -17.10 0.22 -11.61
N PHE A 539 -16.87 0.10 -10.30
CA PHE A 539 -16.25 1.14 -9.48
C PHE A 539 -14.80 1.41 -9.90
N GLU A 540 -14.01 0.36 -10.15
CA GLU A 540 -12.62 0.49 -10.60
C GLU A 540 -12.53 1.21 -11.95
N VAL A 541 -13.38 0.85 -12.91
CA VAL A 541 -13.49 1.52 -14.22
C VAL A 541 -13.82 3.00 -14.06
N TRP A 542 -14.77 3.30 -13.16
CA TRP A 542 -15.13 4.70 -12.89
C TRP A 542 -13.97 5.49 -12.29
N LEU A 543 -13.23 4.94 -11.33
CA LEU A 543 -12.05 5.57 -10.72
C LEU A 543 -10.98 5.90 -11.77
N ARG A 544 -10.73 5.00 -12.71
CA ARG A 544 -9.77 5.18 -13.78
C ARG A 544 -10.16 6.31 -14.72
N HIS A 545 -11.41 6.38 -15.12
CA HIS A 545 -11.91 7.47 -15.96
C HIS A 545 -11.78 8.84 -15.29
N ARG A 546 -11.87 8.90 -13.97
CA ARG A 546 -11.68 10.13 -13.21
C ARG A 546 -10.24 10.63 -13.24
N SER A 547 -9.27 9.73 -13.23
CA SER A 547 -7.83 10.08 -13.24
C SER A 547 -7.30 10.39 -14.63
N SER A 548 -7.96 9.89 -15.69
CA SER A 548 -7.50 10.02 -17.08
C SER A 548 -8.00 11.30 -17.79
N GLU A 549 -8.96 12.04 -17.23
CA GLU A 549 -9.45 13.29 -17.84
C GLU A 549 -8.39 14.39 -18.00
N SER A 550 -7.19 14.22 -17.47
CA SER A 550 -6.09 15.20 -17.54
C SER A 550 -4.85 14.78 -18.34
N ARG A 551 -4.76 13.55 -18.87
CA ARG A 551 -3.60 13.06 -19.62
C ARG A 551 -3.99 11.95 -20.60
N ASP A 552 -3.32 11.94 -21.75
CA ASP A 552 -3.43 10.91 -22.80
C ASP A 552 -2.93 9.51 -22.36
N ASP A 553 -2.41 9.38 -21.13
CA ASP A 553 -1.87 8.15 -20.58
C ASP A 553 -2.89 7.46 -19.66
N ASP A 554 -3.19 6.19 -19.92
CA ASP A 554 -3.92 5.32 -18.99
C ASP A 554 -3.09 5.17 -17.69
N PRO A 555 -3.58 5.63 -16.52
CA PRO A 555 -2.83 5.55 -15.27
C PRO A 555 -2.61 4.11 -14.75
N GLY A 556 -3.12 3.12 -15.46
CA GLY A 556 -3.15 1.73 -15.02
C GLY A 556 -4.22 1.45 -13.96
N PRO A 557 -4.47 0.17 -13.65
CA PRO A 557 -5.38 -0.20 -12.56
C PRO A 557 -4.83 0.21 -11.19
N THR A 558 -5.73 0.48 -10.24
CA THR A 558 -5.34 0.61 -8.83
C THR A 558 -4.85 -0.74 -8.29
N GLN A 559 -4.25 -0.75 -7.09
CA GLN A 559 -3.84 -2.01 -6.44
C GLN A 559 -5.02 -3.00 -6.29
N ILE A 560 -6.22 -2.48 -5.99
CA ILE A 560 -7.45 -3.28 -5.93
C ILE A 560 -7.84 -3.75 -7.32
N GLY A 561 -7.73 -2.88 -8.32
CA GLY A 561 -8.01 -3.18 -9.71
C GLY A 561 -7.20 -4.34 -10.26
N TYR A 562 -5.90 -4.41 -9.98
CA TYR A 562 -5.06 -5.56 -10.37
C TYR A 562 -5.58 -6.89 -9.80
N ARG A 563 -5.96 -6.89 -8.53
CA ARG A 563 -6.50 -8.09 -7.88
C ARG A 563 -7.89 -8.45 -8.39
N LEU A 564 -8.73 -7.47 -8.69
CA LEU A 564 -10.06 -7.70 -9.29
C LEU A 564 -9.94 -8.34 -10.67
N LEU A 565 -8.99 -7.88 -11.49
CA LEU A 565 -8.73 -8.45 -12.81
C LEU A 565 -8.27 -9.91 -12.71
N ASP A 566 -7.41 -10.22 -11.75
CA ASP A 566 -7.00 -11.60 -11.47
C ASP A 566 -8.19 -12.48 -11.06
N GLN A 567 -9.08 -12.00 -10.18
CA GLN A 567 -10.27 -12.74 -9.78
C GLN A 567 -11.28 -12.90 -10.93
N LEU A 568 -11.48 -11.87 -11.75
CA LEU A 568 -12.32 -11.96 -12.95
C LEU A 568 -11.77 -13.01 -13.92
N ALA A 569 -10.46 -13.01 -14.17
CA ALA A 569 -9.79 -13.98 -15.05
C ALA A 569 -9.97 -15.43 -14.53
N LYS A 570 -9.76 -15.66 -13.24
CA LYS A 570 -9.99 -16.97 -12.60
C LYS A 570 -11.46 -17.38 -12.67
N ARG A 571 -12.36 -16.41 -12.52
CA ARG A 571 -13.81 -16.65 -12.54
C ARG A 571 -14.28 -17.10 -13.93
N VAL A 572 -13.71 -16.59 -15.01
CA VAL A 572 -14.05 -17.03 -16.38
C VAL A 572 -13.98 -18.55 -16.51
N MET A 573 -12.98 -19.20 -15.86
CA MET A 573 -12.86 -20.66 -15.90
C MET A 573 -13.91 -21.42 -15.06
N ARG A 574 -14.45 -20.79 -14.03
CA ARG A 574 -15.45 -21.40 -13.15
C ARG A 574 -16.89 -21.24 -13.65
N GLU A 575 -17.13 -20.29 -14.52
CA GLU A 575 -18.45 -20.08 -15.11
C GLU A 575 -18.75 -21.12 -16.20
N PRO A 576 -20.02 -21.52 -16.38
CA PRO A 576 -20.42 -22.22 -17.58
C PRO A 576 -20.03 -21.42 -18.84
N LEU A 577 -19.63 -22.09 -19.92
CA LEU A 577 -19.15 -21.44 -21.16
C LEU A 577 -20.12 -20.35 -21.68
N GLN A 578 -21.42 -20.61 -21.58
CA GLN A 578 -22.48 -19.67 -22.03
C GLN A 578 -22.54 -18.37 -21.21
N SER A 579 -22.12 -18.41 -19.94
CA SER A 579 -22.13 -17.25 -19.06
C SER A 579 -20.74 -16.64 -18.81
N ALA A 580 -19.68 -17.28 -19.29
CA ALA A 580 -18.31 -16.83 -19.13
C ALA A 580 -18.07 -15.42 -19.74
N GLN A 581 -18.79 -15.10 -20.81
CA GLN A 581 -18.76 -13.78 -21.46
C GLN A 581 -19.12 -12.65 -20.49
N GLN A 582 -20.04 -12.87 -19.56
CA GLN A 582 -20.43 -11.87 -18.56
C GLN A 582 -19.26 -11.45 -17.64
N MET A 583 -18.23 -12.28 -17.53
CA MET A 583 -17.04 -12.00 -16.71
C MET A 583 -15.94 -11.26 -17.45
N TRP A 584 -15.72 -11.54 -18.72
CA TRP A 584 -14.63 -10.94 -19.49
C TRP A 584 -15.05 -9.76 -20.36
N GLU A 585 -16.29 -9.73 -20.85
CA GLU A 585 -16.79 -8.65 -21.71
C GLU A 585 -16.72 -7.26 -21.03
N PRO A 586 -17.08 -7.09 -19.75
CA PRO A 586 -16.96 -5.81 -19.07
C PRO A 586 -15.53 -5.25 -18.98
N VAL A 587 -14.52 -6.12 -19.18
CA VAL A 587 -13.12 -5.72 -19.27
C VAL A 587 -12.76 -5.37 -20.71
N LEU A 588 -13.08 -6.26 -21.65
CA LEU A 588 -12.67 -6.12 -23.04
C LEU A 588 -13.41 -4.99 -23.77
N VAL A 589 -14.65 -4.67 -23.39
CA VAL A 589 -15.45 -3.58 -23.98
C VAL A 589 -14.82 -2.20 -23.81
N LEU A 590 -13.93 -2.03 -22.83
CA LEU A 590 -13.26 -0.76 -22.60
C LEU A 590 -12.29 -0.37 -23.73
N GLY A 591 -11.78 -1.36 -24.47
CA GLY A 591 -10.93 -1.12 -25.62
C GLY A 591 -9.57 -0.50 -25.31
N ALA A 592 -8.99 0.18 -26.30
CA ALA A 592 -7.64 0.76 -26.25
C ALA A 592 -7.38 1.69 -25.04
N PRO A 593 -8.32 2.52 -24.58
CA PRO A 593 -8.09 3.36 -23.39
C PRO A 593 -7.79 2.61 -22.10
N ALA A 594 -8.11 1.30 -22.05
CA ALA A 594 -7.90 0.48 -20.87
C ALA A 594 -6.85 -0.62 -21.06
N HIS A 595 -5.86 -0.37 -21.93
CA HIS A 595 -4.89 -1.38 -22.34
C HIS A 595 -4.13 -2.04 -21.18
N TYR A 596 -3.77 -1.30 -20.13
CA TYR A 596 -3.12 -1.88 -18.94
C TYR A 596 -4.04 -2.86 -18.19
N ALA A 597 -5.33 -2.51 -18.03
CA ALA A 597 -6.28 -3.41 -17.37
C ALA A 597 -6.54 -4.68 -18.20
N ILE A 598 -6.71 -4.52 -19.49
CA ILE A 598 -6.94 -5.65 -20.40
C ILE A 598 -5.69 -6.54 -20.45
N GLY A 599 -4.49 -5.95 -20.57
CA GLY A 599 -3.24 -6.71 -20.52
C GLY A 599 -3.09 -7.49 -19.22
N GLN A 600 -3.37 -6.87 -18.07
CA GLN A 600 -3.33 -7.56 -16.78
C GLN A 600 -4.36 -8.70 -16.69
N PHE A 601 -5.59 -8.44 -17.15
CA PHE A 601 -6.62 -9.48 -17.18
C PHE A 601 -6.18 -10.68 -18.04
N LEU A 602 -5.66 -10.42 -19.25
CA LEU A 602 -5.21 -11.46 -20.18
C LEU A 602 -4.00 -12.22 -19.62
N GLN A 603 -3.05 -11.55 -18.97
CA GLN A 603 -1.93 -12.20 -18.31
C GLN A 603 -2.43 -13.19 -17.23
N SER A 604 -3.34 -12.73 -16.37
CA SER A 604 -3.95 -13.60 -15.35
C SER A 604 -4.80 -14.70 -15.96
N TRP A 605 -5.46 -14.44 -17.08
CA TRP A 605 -6.23 -15.43 -17.84
C TRP A 605 -5.31 -16.51 -18.40
N PHE A 606 -4.27 -16.15 -19.14
CA PHE A 606 -3.33 -17.12 -19.74
C PHE A 606 -2.57 -17.93 -18.70
N ALA A 607 -2.34 -17.38 -17.49
CA ALA A 607 -1.76 -18.15 -16.38
C ALA A 607 -2.61 -19.39 -16.01
N GLN A 608 -3.93 -19.37 -16.26
CA GLN A 608 -4.81 -20.52 -16.03
C GLN A 608 -4.56 -21.66 -17.06
N ALA A 609 -3.99 -21.36 -18.21
CA ALA A 609 -3.72 -22.36 -19.25
C ALA A 609 -2.82 -23.49 -18.77
N ALA A 610 -1.91 -23.22 -17.83
CA ALA A 610 -0.99 -24.23 -17.29
C ALA A 610 -1.71 -25.45 -16.67
N THR A 611 -2.91 -25.24 -16.08
CA THR A 611 -3.66 -26.27 -15.34
C THR A 611 -5.05 -26.55 -15.91
N ALA A 612 -5.51 -25.75 -16.89
CA ALA A 612 -6.84 -25.87 -17.46
C ALA A 612 -6.97 -27.04 -18.45
N ASP A 613 -8.19 -27.54 -18.63
CA ASP A 613 -8.52 -28.39 -19.77
C ASP A 613 -8.38 -27.58 -21.08
N PRO A 614 -7.53 -28.01 -22.04
CA PRO A 614 -7.25 -27.24 -23.25
C PRO A 614 -8.48 -26.97 -24.10
N SER A 615 -9.43 -27.91 -24.14
CA SER A 615 -10.65 -27.78 -24.95
C SER A 615 -11.58 -26.73 -24.39
N ASP A 616 -11.82 -26.73 -23.07
CA ASP A 616 -12.66 -25.77 -22.39
C ASP A 616 -12.03 -24.37 -22.39
N PHE A 617 -10.73 -24.29 -22.08
CA PHE A 617 -9.99 -23.02 -22.17
C PHE A 617 -10.01 -22.48 -23.60
N GLY A 618 -9.75 -23.31 -24.60
CA GLY A 618 -9.73 -22.95 -26.03
C GLY A 618 -11.09 -22.42 -26.50
N ALA A 619 -12.20 -23.01 -26.07
CA ALA A 619 -13.54 -22.53 -26.42
C ALA A 619 -13.80 -21.12 -25.89
N ARG A 620 -13.42 -20.81 -24.64
CA ARG A 620 -13.54 -19.48 -24.03
C ARG A 620 -12.61 -18.47 -24.68
N TRP A 621 -11.39 -18.88 -24.94
CA TRP A 621 -10.40 -18.06 -25.60
C TRP A 621 -10.85 -17.68 -27.02
N ARG A 622 -11.41 -18.64 -27.77
CA ARG A 622 -11.99 -18.39 -29.08
C ARG A 622 -13.05 -17.31 -29.06
N GLN A 623 -13.98 -17.35 -28.08
CA GLN A 623 -15.00 -16.31 -27.91
C GLN A 623 -14.38 -14.91 -27.70
N MET A 624 -13.32 -14.81 -26.90
CA MET A 624 -12.63 -13.54 -26.67
C MET A 624 -11.95 -13.04 -27.97
N ILE A 625 -11.30 -13.91 -28.73
CA ILE A 625 -10.68 -13.55 -30.01
C ILE A 625 -11.72 -13.08 -31.02
N GLU A 626 -12.82 -13.81 -31.17
CA GLU A 626 -13.90 -13.47 -32.11
C GLU A 626 -14.52 -12.11 -31.72
N TYR A 627 -14.76 -11.86 -30.43
CA TYR A 627 -15.22 -10.57 -29.92
C TYR A 627 -14.25 -9.43 -30.24
N ALA A 628 -12.96 -9.63 -29.97
CA ALA A 628 -11.93 -8.62 -30.21
C ALA A 628 -11.76 -8.31 -31.71
N LEU A 629 -11.81 -9.32 -32.57
CA LEU A 629 -11.74 -9.15 -34.03
C LEU A 629 -12.96 -8.42 -34.60
N ALA A 630 -14.15 -8.64 -34.02
CA ALA A 630 -15.39 -7.98 -34.45
C ALA A 630 -15.54 -6.54 -33.89
N SER A 631 -14.82 -6.20 -32.85
CA SER A 631 -14.96 -4.89 -32.17
C SER A 631 -14.36 -3.75 -33.01
N PRO A 632 -15.13 -2.71 -33.34
CA PRO A 632 -14.62 -1.55 -34.06
C PRO A 632 -13.59 -0.74 -33.25
N THR A 633 -13.68 -0.77 -31.93
CA THR A 633 -12.77 -0.01 -31.04
C THR A 633 -11.32 -0.53 -31.04
N TRP A 634 -11.11 -1.72 -31.52
CA TRP A 634 -9.80 -2.39 -31.55
C TRP A 634 -9.13 -2.34 -32.93
N GLY A 635 -9.85 -1.87 -33.94
CA GLY A 635 -9.41 -1.91 -35.35
C GLY A 635 -9.34 -0.58 -36.06
N ASP A 636 -10.03 0.44 -35.61
CA ASP A 636 -10.10 1.71 -36.31
C ASP A 636 -8.94 2.62 -35.94
N GLY A 637 -8.00 2.74 -36.89
CA GLY A 637 -7.20 3.91 -37.30
C GLY A 637 -6.76 4.95 -36.26
N ASN A 638 -6.92 4.68 -34.99
CA ASN A 638 -6.31 5.50 -33.97
C ASN A 638 -4.79 5.28 -34.05
N PRO A 639 -3.99 6.29 -34.40
CA PRO A 639 -2.53 6.18 -34.50
C PRO A 639 -1.87 5.80 -33.15
N TRP A 640 -2.65 5.68 -32.10
CA TRP A 640 -2.18 5.32 -30.78
C TRP A 640 -2.08 3.79 -30.66
N TYR A 641 -0.90 3.33 -30.74
CA TYR A 641 -0.19 2.10 -30.39
C TYR A 641 -0.90 1.02 -29.52
N TYR A 642 -1.87 1.40 -28.66
CA TYR A 642 -2.39 0.55 -27.61
C TYR A 642 -3.45 -0.46 -28.04
N GLY A 643 -4.30 -0.12 -28.98
CA GLY A 643 -5.37 -1.04 -29.43
C GLY A 643 -4.85 -2.29 -30.12
N GLN A 644 -3.79 -2.14 -30.91
CA GLN A 644 -3.16 -3.26 -31.59
C GLN A 644 -2.37 -4.15 -30.63
N ARG A 645 -1.72 -3.56 -29.63
CA ARG A 645 -1.04 -4.29 -28.57
C ARG A 645 -2.01 -5.23 -27.83
N ILE A 646 -3.18 -4.72 -27.43
CA ILE A 646 -4.19 -5.52 -26.75
C ILE A 646 -4.69 -6.66 -27.64
N LEU A 647 -4.93 -6.40 -28.92
CA LEU A 647 -5.36 -7.46 -29.84
C LEU A 647 -4.32 -8.57 -29.94
N THR A 648 -3.04 -8.21 -30.00
CA THR A 648 -1.94 -9.17 -30.01
C THR A 648 -1.90 -10.00 -28.73
N GLU A 649 -2.20 -9.38 -27.60
CA GLU A 649 -2.32 -10.07 -26.31
C GLU A 649 -3.52 -11.02 -26.28
N VAL A 650 -4.70 -10.61 -26.78
CA VAL A 650 -5.89 -11.49 -26.89
C VAL A 650 -5.62 -12.68 -27.83
N LEU A 651 -4.87 -12.46 -28.91
CA LEU A 651 -4.44 -13.52 -29.80
C LEU A 651 -3.42 -14.50 -29.16
N GLY A 652 -2.95 -14.20 -27.94
CA GLY A 652 -2.00 -15.03 -27.23
C GLY A 652 -0.55 -14.94 -27.72
N CYS A 653 -0.22 -13.93 -28.54
CA CYS A 653 1.11 -13.80 -29.10
C CYS A 653 2.20 -13.60 -28.04
N ASN A 654 1.84 -13.00 -26.89
CA ASN A 654 2.74 -12.80 -25.74
C ASN A 654 2.56 -13.87 -24.64
N ALA A 655 1.69 -14.85 -24.85
CA ALA A 655 1.32 -15.86 -23.85
C ALA A 655 2.09 -17.19 -24.02
N ALA A 656 3.09 -17.25 -24.88
CA ALA A 656 3.81 -18.47 -25.21
C ALA A 656 4.33 -19.23 -23.97
N THR A 657 4.88 -18.51 -22.98
CA THR A 657 5.38 -19.11 -21.73
C THR A 657 4.31 -19.86 -20.94
N TRP A 658 3.07 -19.37 -20.94
CA TRP A 658 1.95 -20.01 -20.27
C TRP A 658 1.38 -21.18 -21.07
N LEU A 659 1.30 -21.03 -22.40
CA LEU A 659 0.79 -22.07 -23.31
C LEU A 659 1.78 -23.23 -23.44
N ASP A 660 3.08 -22.96 -23.44
CA ASP A 660 4.14 -23.97 -23.50
C ASP A 660 4.16 -24.87 -22.25
N ALA A 661 3.65 -24.37 -21.12
CA ALA A 661 3.49 -25.17 -19.91
C ALA A 661 2.50 -26.34 -20.08
N ASN A 662 1.62 -26.27 -21.09
CA ASN A 662 0.66 -27.34 -21.41
C ASN A 662 0.68 -27.68 -22.91
N PRO A 663 1.44 -28.69 -23.35
CA PRO A 663 1.60 -29.04 -24.76
C PRO A 663 0.30 -29.38 -25.53
N SER A 664 -0.76 -29.74 -24.81
CA SER A 664 -2.08 -30.05 -25.39
C SER A 664 -2.74 -28.85 -26.07
N PHE A 665 -2.28 -27.62 -25.85
CA PHE A 665 -2.74 -26.40 -26.53
C PHE A 665 -2.38 -26.37 -28.04
N GLN A 666 -1.43 -27.18 -28.48
CA GLN A 666 -1.06 -27.26 -29.90
C GLN A 666 -2.26 -27.59 -30.80
N THR A 667 -3.13 -28.51 -30.36
CA THR A 667 -4.35 -28.91 -31.09
C THR A 667 -5.36 -27.76 -31.15
N VAL A 668 -5.52 -27.02 -30.04
CA VAL A 668 -6.42 -25.86 -29.93
C VAL A 668 -5.99 -24.76 -30.92
N LEU A 669 -4.68 -24.49 -31.00
CA LEU A 669 -4.11 -23.47 -31.87
C LEU A 669 -4.29 -23.77 -33.38
N LEU A 670 -4.26 -25.03 -33.77
CA LEU A 670 -4.59 -25.41 -35.16
C LEU A 670 -6.02 -25.00 -35.52
N GLY A 671 -6.97 -25.11 -34.58
CA GLY A 671 -8.34 -24.62 -34.75
C GLY A 671 -8.47 -23.09 -34.84
N PHE A 672 -7.46 -22.33 -34.40
CA PHE A 672 -7.44 -20.88 -34.47
C PHE A 672 -6.77 -20.29 -35.72
N LYS A 673 -6.20 -21.12 -36.54
CA LYS A 673 -5.56 -20.69 -37.81
C LYS A 673 -6.40 -19.70 -38.63
N PRO A 674 -7.73 -19.91 -38.87
CA PRO A 674 -8.56 -18.95 -39.62
C PRO A 674 -8.67 -17.58 -38.88
N LEU A 675 -8.62 -17.55 -37.58
CA LEU A 675 -8.66 -16.30 -36.78
C LEU A 675 -7.35 -15.51 -36.92
N TYR A 676 -6.21 -16.19 -36.88
CA TYR A 676 -4.90 -15.57 -37.12
C TYR A 676 -4.77 -15.07 -38.55
N GLU A 677 -5.27 -15.82 -39.54
CA GLU A 677 -5.29 -15.41 -40.95
C GLU A 677 -6.18 -14.17 -41.16
N ALA A 678 -7.39 -14.16 -40.60
CA ALA A 678 -8.28 -12.99 -40.62
C ALA A 678 -7.64 -11.75 -39.99
N TRP A 679 -6.92 -11.91 -38.85
CA TRP A 679 -6.17 -10.84 -38.24
C TRP A 679 -5.05 -10.33 -39.15
N ALA A 680 -4.24 -11.21 -39.71
CA ALA A 680 -3.07 -10.87 -40.54
C ALA A 680 -3.46 -10.20 -41.87
N THR A 681 -4.61 -10.57 -42.47
CA THR A 681 -5.11 -9.96 -43.70
C THR A 681 -5.77 -8.60 -43.53
N ASN A 682 -6.10 -8.21 -42.30
CA ASN A 682 -6.65 -6.91 -42.01
C ASN A 682 -5.59 -5.81 -42.12
N HIS A 683 -5.60 -5.03 -43.21
CA HIS A 683 -4.61 -3.99 -43.51
C HIS A 683 -4.47 -2.89 -42.44
N ARG A 684 -5.50 -2.65 -41.64
CA ARG A 684 -5.51 -1.61 -40.58
C ARG A 684 -4.71 -1.99 -39.34
N ARG A 685 -4.18 -3.23 -39.25
CA ARG A 685 -3.58 -3.81 -38.04
C ARG A 685 -2.09 -4.14 -38.16
N ARG A 686 -1.37 -3.46 -39.07
CA ARG A 686 0.03 -3.78 -39.41
C ARG A 686 0.98 -2.75 -38.78
N ASP A 687 1.41 -2.97 -37.55
CA ASP A 687 2.45 -2.18 -36.91
C ASP A 687 3.64 -3.05 -36.43
N ASP A 688 4.70 -2.38 -36.01
CA ASP A 688 5.94 -3.01 -35.53
C ASP A 688 5.72 -3.86 -34.27
N HIS A 689 4.80 -3.44 -33.38
CA HIS A 689 4.49 -4.17 -32.16
C HIS A 689 3.78 -5.50 -32.45
N ASN A 690 2.76 -5.47 -33.30
CA ASN A 690 2.06 -6.68 -33.71
C ASN A 690 3.01 -7.67 -34.38
N VAL A 691 3.85 -7.19 -35.29
CA VAL A 691 4.82 -8.04 -35.98
C VAL A 691 5.83 -8.62 -35.00
N THR A 692 6.35 -7.82 -34.06
CA THR A 692 7.26 -8.29 -33.00
C THR A 692 6.61 -9.41 -32.17
N ALA A 693 5.38 -9.21 -31.72
CA ALA A 693 4.67 -10.17 -30.87
C ALA A 693 4.34 -11.46 -31.63
N VAL A 694 3.90 -11.36 -32.91
CA VAL A 694 3.65 -12.52 -33.75
C VAL A 694 4.93 -13.29 -34.05
N CYS A 695 6.03 -12.59 -34.33
CA CYS A 695 7.33 -13.25 -34.54
C CYS A 695 7.77 -13.99 -33.27
N SER A 696 7.63 -13.38 -32.08
CA SER A 696 7.95 -14.00 -30.80
C SER A 696 7.10 -15.25 -30.57
N PHE A 697 5.79 -15.15 -30.80
CA PHE A 697 4.88 -16.29 -30.66
C PHE A 697 5.26 -17.44 -31.61
N LEU A 698 5.46 -17.14 -32.88
CA LEU A 698 5.82 -18.15 -33.90
C LEU A 698 7.20 -18.78 -33.64
N SER A 699 8.10 -18.06 -32.95
CA SER A 699 9.41 -18.59 -32.56
C SER A 699 9.33 -19.53 -31.36
N SER A 700 8.22 -19.50 -30.60
CA SER A 700 8.01 -20.37 -29.44
C SER A 700 7.66 -21.80 -29.84
N SER A 701 7.73 -22.74 -28.88
CA SER A 701 7.28 -24.12 -29.04
C SER A 701 5.78 -24.20 -29.34
N THR A 702 4.98 -23.35 -28.68
CA THR A 702 3.53 -23.25 -28.87
C THR A 702 3.17 -22.79 -30.29
N GLY A 703 3.85 -21.77 -30.80
CA GLY A 703 3.62 -21.24 -32.15
C GLY A 703 4.21 -22.09 -33.29
N LYS A 704 5.01 -23.11 -33.00
CA LYS A 704 5.74 -23.92 -33.95
C LYS A 704 4.83 -24.50 -35.04
N LEU A 705 3.65 -25.00 -34.69
CA LEU A 705 2.70 -25.61 -35.64
C LEU A 705 2.13 -24.62 -36.66
N LEU A 706 2.12 -23.34 -36.35
CA LEU A 706 1.64 -22.25 -37.20
C LEU A 706 2.79 -21.50 -37.90
N ARG A 707 4.05 -21.90 -37.67
CA ARG A 707 5.23 -21.13 -38.07
C ARG A 707 5.32 -20.92 -39.54
N LEU A 708 5.15 -21.98 -40.36
CA LEU A 708 5.24 -21.87 -41.83
C LEU A 708 4.12 -21.01 -42.43
N GLU A 709 2.90 -21.12 -41.92
CA GLU A 709 1.81 -20.22 -42.29
C GLU A 709 2.06 -18.80 -41.77
N GLY A 710 2.60 -18.66 -40.58
CA GLY A 710 2.96 -17.40 -40.00
C GLY A 710 3.96 -16.58 -40.81
N LEU A 711 4.87 -17.24 -41.54
CA LEU A 711 5.75 -16.55 -42.49
C LEU A 711 4.94 -15.77 -43.53
N ARG A 712 3.82 -16.34 -44.04
CA ARG A 712 2.93 -15.64 -44.98
C ARG A 712 2.26 -14.43 -44.33
N TRP A 713 1.85 -14.54 -43.07
CA TRP A 713 1.25 -13.43 -42.34
C TRP A 713 2.23 -12.26 -42.18
N ILE A 714 3.47 -12.56 -41.80
CA ILE A 714 4.52 -11.56 -41.65
C ILE A 714 4.87 -10.94 -43.03
N HIS A 715 4.99 -11.76 -44.06
CA HIS A 715 5.25 -11.27 -45.41
C HIS A 715 4.14 -10.34 -45.90
N ALA A 716 2.87 -10.71 -45.69
CA ALA A 716 1.73 -9.88 -46.08
C ALA A 716 1.71 -8.55 -45.28
N ALA A 717 2.11 -8.59 -44.01
CA ALA A 717 2.25 -7.38 -43.20
C ALA A 717 3.36 -6.45 -43.71
N LEU A 718 4.45 -6.98 -44.23
CA LEU A 718 5.58 -6.22 -44.78
C LEU A 718 5.32 -5.64 -46.16
N VAL A 719 4.80 -6.45 -47.06
CA VAL A 719 4.61 -6.07 -48.48
C VAL A 719 3.42 -5.13 -48.68
N GLY A 720 2.40 -5.23 -47.87
CA GLY A 720 1.18 -4.41 -47.99
C GLY A 720 1.26 -3.02 -47.37
N ASN A 721 2.39 -2.63 -46.79
CA ASN A 721 2.54 -1.31 -46.16
C ASN A 721 3.27 -0.32 -47.06
N ASP A 722 2.73 0.91 -47.19
CA ASP A 722 3.39 2.02 -47.84
C ASP A 722 4.74 2.31 -47.13
N PRO A 723 5.85 2.38 -47.90
CA PRO A 723 7.19 2.62 -47.35
C PRO A 723 7.32 3.87 -46.47
N VAL A 724 6.41 4.81 -46.60
CA VAL A 724 6.41 6.07 -45.83
C VAL A 724 6.05 5.85 -44.35
N TYR A 725 5.35 4.78 -44.00
CA TYR A 725 4.90 4.52 -42.61
C TYR A 725 5.76 3.53 -41.85
N ILE A 726 6.78 2.91 -42.47
CA ILE A 726 7.60 1.91 -41.81
C ILE A 726 8.80 2.58 -41.09
N ARG A 727 8.54 3.29 -40.03
CA ARG A 727 9.55 3.50 -38.98
C ARG A 727 9.51 2.33 -38.01
N TRP A 728 9.80 1.13 -38.48
CA TRP A 728 9.89 0.01 -37.57
C TRP A 728 11.10 0.17 -36.67
N ARG A 729 10.89 -0.10 -35.38
CA ARG A 729 11.97 -0.13 -34.40
C ARG A 729 12.89 -1.33 -34.69
N SER A 730 14.15 -1.22 -34.31
CA SER A 730 15.14 -2.30 -34.42
C SER A 730 14.63 -3.64 -33.86
N SER A 731 13.84 -3.62 -32.78
CA SER A 731 13.25 -4.81 -32.16
C SER A 731 12.34 -5.64 -33.07
N ALA A 732 11.61 -5.00 -33.97
CA ALA A 732 10.76 -5.73 -34.92
C ALA A 732 11.60 -6.50 -35.96
N PHE A 733 12.68 -5.92 -36.44
CA PHE A 733 13.60 -6.58 -37.36
C PHE A 733 14.40 -7.71 -36.68
N GLU A 734 14.85 -7.49 -35.44
CA GLU A 734 15.53 -8.51 -34.63
C GLU A 734 14.62 -9.71 -34.38
N SER A 735 13.35 -9.48 -34.02
CA SER A 735 12.36 -10.56 -33.84
C SER A 735 12.09 -11.35 -35.12
N GLN A 736 12.08 -10.68 -36.30
CA GLN A 736 11.93 -11.35 -37.58
C GLN A 736 13.17 -12.20 -37.93
N VAL A 737 14.36 -11.65 -37.74
CA VAL A 737 15.61 -12.41 -37.95
C VAL A 737 15.61 -13.64 -37.04
N HIS A 738 15.23 -13.51 -35.80
CA HIS A 738 15.13 -14.62 -34.85
C HIS A 738 14.11 -15.67 -35.30
N LEU A 739 12.92 -15.27 -35.73
CA LEU A 739 11.91 -16.18 -36.28
C LEU A 739 12.45 -16.97 -37.51
N LEU A 740 13.09 -16.28 -38.42
CA LEU A 740 13.64 -16.91 -39.62
C LEU A 740 14.82 -17.84 -39.28
N ASP A 741 15.65 -17.49 -38.31
CA ASP A 741 16.74 -18.34 -37.85
C ASP A 741 16.23 -19.62 -37.18
N VAL A 742 15.22 -19.50 -36.32
CA VAL A 742 14.55 -20.64 -35.69
C VAL A 742 13.87 -21.53 -36.75
N THR A 743 13.17 -20.92 -37.70
CA THR A 743 12.53 -21.65 -38.79
C THR A 743 13.55 -22.46 -39.62
N LEU A 744 14.67 -21.83 -40.01
CA LEU A 744 15.73 -22.47 -40.73
C LEU A 744 16.42 -23.59 -39.94
N SER A 745 16.50 -23.47 -38.65
CA SER A 745 17.18 -24.42 -37.76
C SER A 745 16.29 -25.62 -37.41
N GLU A 746 15.02 -25.38 -37.10
CA GLU A 746 14.11 -26.41 -36.58
C GLU A 746 13.22 -27.03 -37.64
N ASP A 747 12.83 -26.27 -38.69
CA ASP A 747 11.82 -26.68 -39.65
C ASP A 747 12.40 -26.84 -41.08
N LEU A 748 13.72 -27.00 -41.18
CA LEU A 748 14.42 -27.08 -42.49
C LEU A 748 13.79 -28.10 -43.45
N SER A 749 13.47 -29.30 -42.98
CA SER A 749 12.87 -30.36 -43.79
C SER A 749 11.48 -29.95 -44.30
N ALA A 750 10.64 -29.39 -43.44
CA ALA A 750 9.30 -28.92 -43.77
C ALA A 750 9.36 -27.70 -44.73
N LEU A 751 10.31 -26.81 -44.52
CA LEU A 751 10.55 -25.64 -45.37
C LEU A 751 11.05 -26.05 -46.76
N SER A 752 11.95 -27.04 -46.85
CA SER A 752 12.46 -27.55 -48.10
C SER A 752 11.40 -28.28 -48.91
N GLY A 753 10.51 -29.02 -48.24
CA GLY A 753 9.41 -29.75 -48.85
C GLY A 753 8.22 -28.89 -49.27
N ASN A 754 8.16 -27.62 -48.82
CA ASN A 754 7.07 -26.69 -49.14
C ASN A 754 7.58 -25.51 -49.98
N PRO A 755 7.41 -25.53 -51.34
CA PRO A 755 7.93 -24.48 -52.22
C PRO A 755 7.39 -23.08 -51.94
N GLU A 756 6.13 -22.98 -51.52
CA GLU A 756 5.49 -21.69 -51.17
C GLU A 756 6.09 -21.10 -49.90
N ALA A 757 6.19 -21.89 -48.82
CA ALA A 757 6.81 -21.44 -47.58
C ALA A 757 8.28 -21.08 -47.79
N ARG A 758 9.02 -21.86 -48.62
CA ARG A 758 10.41 -21.55 -48.95
C ARG A 758 10.53 -20.23 -49.70
N SER A 759 9.66 -19.99 -50.70
CA SER A 759 9.62 -18.73 -51.45
C SER A 759 9.33 -17.53 -50.52
N THR A 760 8.35 -17.67 -49.65
CA THR A 760 7.99 -16.63 -48.64
C THR A 760 9.15 -16.38 -47.68
N PHE A 761 9.79 -17.42 -47.18
CA PHE A 761 10.97 -17.33 -46.32
C PHE A 761 12.10 -16.53 -46.97
N LEU A 762 12.45 -16.87 -48.21
CA LEU A 762 13.51 -16.19 -48.97
C LEU A 762 13.13 -14.71 -49.24
N ALA A 763 11.88 -14.43 -49.58
CA ALA A 763 11.40 -13.08 -49.79
C ALA A 763 11.51 -12.23 -48.49
N LEU A 764 11.19 -12.80 -47.33
CA LEU A 764 11.37 -12.14 -46.05
C LEU A 764 12.84 -11.84 -45.75
N VAL A 765 13.74 -12.79 -46.00
CA VAL A 765 15.19 -12.59 -45.83
C VAL A 765 15.67 -11.47 -46.75
N ASP A 766 15.26 -11.46 -48.02
CA ASP A 766 15.65 -10.42 -48.99
C ASP A 766 15.15 -9.03 -48.59
N ILE A 767 13.93 -8.93 -48.03
CA ILE A 767 13.41 -7.67 -47.48
C ILE A 767 14.31 -7.17 -46.36
N LEU A 768 14.72 -8.03 -45.42
CA LEU A 768 15.58 -7.64 -44.29
C LEU A 768 16.99 -7.25 -44.76
N VAL A 769 17.53 -7.93 -45.76
CA VAL A 769 18.80 -7.58 -46.38
C VAL A 769 18.72 -6.22 -47.07
N ALA A 770 17.62 -5.95 -47.80
CA ALA A 770 17.38 -4.65 -48.42
C ALA A 770 17.25 -3.51 -47.38
N LYS A 771 16.82 -3.80 -46.16
CA LYS A 771 16.80 -2.87 -45.01
C LYS A 771 18.16 -2.77 -44.30
N GLN A 772 19.20 -3.41 -44.84
CA GLN A 772 20.58 -3.38 -44.31
C GLN A 772 20.70 -3.92 -42.88
N ILE A 773 19.92 -4.92 -42.51
CA ILE A 773 20.00 -5.58 -41.22
C ILE A 773 21.22 -6.55 -41.24
N PRO A 774 22.28 -6.33 -40.45
CA PRO A 774 23.52 -7.10 -40.55
C PRO A 774 23.33 -8.60 -40.32
N ALA A 775 22.48 -8.98 -39.35
CA ALA A 775 22.20 -10.39 -39.07
C ALA A 775 21.46 -11.11 -40.24
N ALA A 776 20.70 -10.37 -41.06
CA ALA A 776 19.99 -10.91 -42.19
C ALA A 776 20.93 -11.34 -43.32
N LEU A 777 22.10 -10.72 -43.48
CA LEU A 777 23.11 -11.14 -44.49
C LEU A 777 23.66 -12.52 -44.15
N ALA A 778 24.02 -12.77 -42.89
CA ALA A 778 24.51 -14.09 -42.47
C ALA A 778 23.43 -15.17 -42.65
N LEU A 779 22.16 -14.81 -42.30
CA LEU A 779 21.01 -15.68 -42.47
C LEU A 779 20.76 -16.01 -43.98
N GLN A 780 20.87 -15.02 -44.87
CA GLN A 780 20.72 -15.19 -46.29
C GLN A 780 21.73 -16.20 -46.88
N GLU A 781 23.01 -16.06 -46.48
CA GLU A 781 24.04 -16.96 -46.93
C GLU A 781 23.83 -18.39 -46.41
N ARG A 782 23.42 -18.54 -45.18
CA ARG A 782 23.09 -19.85 -44.60
C ARG A 782 21.88 -20.48 -45.30
N ALA A 783 20.83 -19.69 -45.56
CA ALA A 783 19.62 -20.12 -46.23
C ALA A 783 19.93 -20.57 -47.68
N ARG A 784 20.74 -19.82 -48.43
CA ARG A 784 21.18 -20.18 -49.79
C ARG A 784 21.95 -21.48 -49.81
N ARG A 785 22.74 -21.79 -48.80
CA ARG A 785 23.45 -23.08 -48.72
C ARG A 785 22.50 -24.25 -48.40
N LEU A 786 21.60 -24.08 -47.47
CA LEU A 786 20.75 -25.16 -46.96
C LEU A 786 19.50 -25.44 -47.85
N LEU A 787 18.97 -24.41 -48.51
CA LEU A 787 17.75 -24.49 -49.31
C LEU A 787 18.01 -24.60 -50.84
N ARG A 788 19.27 -24.73 -51.25
CA ARG A 788 19.57 -25.03 -52.65
C ARG A 788 18.96 -26.39 -53.02
N PRO A 789 18.18 -26.47 -54.09
CA PRO A 789 17.80 -27.79 -54.62
C PRO A 789 19.09 -28.52 -55.00
N ASP A 790 19.24 -29.73 -54.47
CA ASP A 790 20.33 -30.59 -54.89
C ASP A 790 20.33 -30.66 -56.44
N ARG A 791 21.47 -30.31 -57.04
CA ARG A 791 21.67 -30.45 -58.46
C ARG A 791 21.81 -31.91 -58.85
#